data_44069332111575624c1ba05809a61599
#
_entry.id   44069332111575624c1ba05809a61599
#
_cell.length_a   1.000
_cell.length_b   1.000
_cell.length_c   1.000
_cell.angle_alpha   90.00
_cell.angle_beta   90.00
_cell.angle_gamma   90.00
#
_symmetry.space_group_name_H-M   'P 1'
#
loop_
_entity.id
_entity.type
_entity.pdbx_description
1 polymer ?
#
loop_
_entity_poly.entity_id
_entity_poly.type
_entity_poly.pdbx_seq_one_letter_code
_entity_poly.pdbx_strand_id
1 'polypeptide(L)'
;MFKRSTKITSLLVAAASVATMVPAMAADKIAEKDGTIYSAVSYKDGKLYIDGKDIEDAKDKDGVFFIKDGKATEVDNDIDSGDKITGYFGEKYLEIEDGDYYLDLETGKVTDDELRKDAQEDAASEVRKKIRKDDPSRYDEELRNKVADVDVKDNAEIWQVPAAKFTKPYYQLGYLKKGNTDFTVYTDGNGKYIDADNDLGKINLITTNDALKFEEVGSKKTDESDKLDKSEFKIEIIQGTSYTIGSDDKYVYRTVGLKISECADPYYKDENGKTVEYKDEKKLFTTCDSVFVGSTKNPNLIKADTYNVDPTDKSSKTYDGYRVVQRISKEQGDSKDDAKLPKTTDTYFVNEYKDYRLKGKAADKKGDFGKYQYYTVADGKITNFGYNTGDSKFGAVSFTFSSKNGAYYLDQNDTDMDVDDYNEDDWDLDKDGNVWYMNSGKIYKYNNKGDFGSAVYKVDGGFDELSVYDEKNLVAYNEDDDVYAIVGGKSSTGKYAVKDDTTATDTTTTAAAGWVQDATTGNWSYVKADGTKVTGWFQSPGSGLWYYMDANGIMQLNGWIQDGGYWYFLDATGAMKTGWVYTGGAWYFLKPTNGNKGAMQTGWIQTGGKWYYCNASGAMLSNTTVGGYVLGADGAWIK
;
A
#
# COMPACT_ATOMS: atom_id res chain seq x y z
N MET A 1 -5.09 42.52 27.43
CA MET A 1 -5.61 41.77 26.27
C MET A 1 -4.52 40.85 25.78
N PHE A 2 -4.50 39.62 26.23
CA PHE A 2 -3.49 38.64 25.83
C PHE A 2 -4.01 37.83 24.65
N LYS A 3 -3.35 37.93 23.51
CA LYS A 3 -3.56 37.01 22.36
C LYS A 3 -2.84 35.71 22.67
N ARG A 4 -3.60 34.64 22.86
CA ARG A 4 -3.08 33.27 22.90
C ARG A 4 -2.78 32.81 21.47
N SER A 5 -1.52 32.56 21.21
CA SER A 5 -1.05 31.81 20.04
C SER A 5 -1.30 30.33 20.29
N THR A 6 -2.23 29.75 19.55
CA THR A 6 -2.44 28.30 19.53
C THR A 6 -1.45 27.70 18.52
N LYS A 7 -0.36 27.12 19.02
CA LYS A 7 0.47 26.23 18.23
C LYS A 7 -0.34 24.94 17.99
N ILE A 8 -0.81 24.75 16.78
CA ILE A 8 -1.31 23.46 16.32
C ILE A 8 -0.09 22.61 16.06
N THR A 9 0.21 21.73 17.01
CA THR A 9 1.14 20.61 16.79
C THR A 9 0.42 19.64 15.86
N SER A 10 0.88 19.53 14.62
CA SER A 10 0.44 18.49 13.72
C SER A 10 0.86 17.14 14.31
N LEU A 11 -0.10 16.48 14.94
CA LEU A 11 0.03 15.08 15.34
C LEU A 11 0.03 14.27 14.04
N LEU A 12 1.18 13.80 13.62
CA LEU A 12 1.31 12.72 12.65
C LEU A 12 0.70 11.48 13.31
N VAL A 13 -0.58 11.25 13.06
CA VAL A 13 -1.19 9.96 13.27
C VAL A 13 -0.59 9.07 12.17
N ALA A 14 0.48 8.35 12.51
CA ALA A 14 0.77 7.13 11.80
C ALA A 14 -0.49 6.26 11.98
N ALA A 15 -1.32 6.20 10.95
CA ALA A 15 -2.33 5.18 10.85
C ALA A 15 -1.55 3.86 10.77
N ALA A 16 -1.32 3.26 11.93
CA ALA A 16 -1.01 1.84 11.97
C ALA A 16 -2.26 1.17 11.40
N SER A 17 -2.21 0.82 10.13
CA SER A 17 -3.16 -0.11 9.57
C SER A 17 -3.14 -1.34 10.47
N VAL A 18 -4.20 -1.50 11.22
CA VAL A 18 -4.46 -2.74 11.95
C VAL A 18 -4.80 -3.75 10.86
N ALA A 19 -3.75 -4.39 10.32
CA ALA A 19 -3.98 -5.61 9.60
C ALA A 19 -4.62 -6.56 10.59
N THR A 20 -5.89 -6.82 10.41
CA THR A 20 -6.58 -7.92 11.06
C THR A 20 -5.82 -9.17 10.64
N MET A 21 -4.94 -9.67 11.50
CA MET A 21 -4.45 -11.03 11.36
C MET A 21 -5.68 -11.91 11.57
N VAL A 22 -6.31 -12.29 10.49
CA VAL A 22 -7.22 -13.41 10.49
C VAL A 22 -6.40 -14.58 11.04
N PRO A 23 -6.83 -15.26 12.12
CA PRO A 23 -6.16 -16.48 12.56
C PRO A 23 -6.05 -17.38 11.33
N ALA A 24 -4.88 -18.03 11.15
CA ALA A 24 -4.68 -18.95 10.05
C ALA A 24 -5.79 -20.03 10.13
N MET A 25 -6.85 -19.79 9.37
CA MET A 25 -7.94 -20.74 9.20
C MET A 25 -7.44 -21.82 8.24
N ALA A 26 -7.84 -23.04 8.42
CA ALA A 26 -7.72 -24.01 7.35
C ALA A 26 -8.46 -23.41 6.15
N ALA A 27 -7.81 -23.34 4.99
CA ALA A 27 -8.42 -22.77 3.81
C ALA A 27 -9.76 -23.48 3.52
N ASP A 28 -10.81 -22.69 3.38
CA ASP A 28 -12.14 -23.23 3.07
C ASP A 28 -12.13 -23.81 1.64
N LYS A 29 -12.60 -25.05 1.46
CA LYS A 29 -12.80 -25.62 0.13
C LYS A 29 -14.05 -24.99 -0.47
N ILE A 30 -13.89 -24.34 -1.62
CA ILE A 30 -15.01 -23.79 -2.38
C ILE A 30 -15.73 -24.94 -3.10
N ALA A 31 -17.05 -24.91 -3.07
CA ALA A 31 -17.84 -25.89 -3.81
C ALA A 31 -17.75 -25.61 -5.31
N GLU A 32 -17.47 -26.64 -6.07
CA GLU A 32 -17.50 -26.62 -7.53
C GLU A 32 -18.92 -26.56 -8.05
N LYS A 33 -19.09 -25.92 -9.20
CA LYS A 33 -20.34 -25.81 -9.97
C LYS A 33 -20.10 -26.40 -11.35
N ASP A 34 -21.17 -26.99 -11.94
CA ASP A 34 -21.14 -27.51 -13.31
C ASP A 34 -21.16 -26.36 -14.32
N GLY A 35 -20.39 -26.50 -15.39
CA GLY A 35 -20.29 -25.59 -16.53
C GLY A 35 -18.88 -25.22 -16.89
N THR A 36 -18.63 -24.91 -18.16
CA THR A 36 -17.32 -24.46 -18.66
C THR A 36 -17.30 -22.93 -18.69
N ILE A 37 -16.24 -22.33 -18.18
CA ILE A 37 -15.97 -20.88 -18.25
C ILE A 37 -14.78 -20.64 -19.20
N TYR A 38 -14.97 -19.79 -20.21
CA TYR A 38 -13.92 -19.32 -21.11
C TYR A 38 -13.27 -18.03 -20.60
N SER A 39 -14.06 -17.12 -20.01
CA SER A 39 -13.54 -15.98 -19.27
C SER A 39 -14.56 -15.51 -18.21
N ALA A 40 -14.06 -14.93 -17.11
CA ALA A 40 -14.93 -14.42 -16.06
C ALA A 40 -14.35 -13.23 -15.32
N VAL A 41 -15.24 -12.33 -14.87
CA VAL A 41 -14.88 -11.21 -13.98
C VAL A 41 -15.80 -11.19 -12.78
N SER A 42 -15.19 -11.27 -11.61
CA SER A 42 -15.87 -11.13 -10.33
C SER A 42 -16.08 -9.65 -9.97
N TYR A 43 -17.26 -9.35 -9.42
CA TYR A 43 -17.62 -8.02 -8.94
C TYR A 43 -18.37 -8.10 -7.60
N LYS A 44 -18.57 -6.94 -6.95
CA LYS A 44 -19.20 -6.84 -5.63
C LYS A 44 -20.58 -7.50 -5.55
N ASP A 45 -20.93 -7.97 -4.36
CA ASP A 45 -22.21 -8.59 -4.05
C ASP A 45 -22.50 -9.87 -4.86
N GLY A 46 -21.44 -10.60 -5.27
CA GLY A 46 -21.54 -11.84 -6.04
C GLY A 46 -22.04 -11.66 -7.46
N LYS A 47 -21.90 -10.46 -8.01
CA LYS A 47 -22.13 -10.25 -9.44
C LYS A 47 -20.93 -10.75 -10.22
N LEU A 48 -21.20 -11.34 -11.38
CA LEU A 48 -20.18 -11.93 -12.25
C LEU A 48 -20.53 -11.64 -13.71
N TYR A 49 -19.51 -11.32 -14.48
CA TYR A 49 -19.48 -11.52 -15.91
C TYR A 49 -18.93 -12.93 -16.17
N ILE A 50 -19.54 -13.68 -17.04
CA ILE A 50 -19.08 -15.01 -17.47
C ILE A 50 -19.33 -15.14 -18.97
N ASP A 51 -18.27 -15.40 -19.70
CA ASP A 51 -18.34 -16.04 -21.01
C ASP A 51 -18.16 -17.55 -20.79
N GLY A 52 -19.14 -18.37 -21.21
CA GLY A 52 -19.06 -19.79 -20.92
C GLY A 52 -20.27 -20.58 -21.43
N LYS A 53 -20.22 -21.88 -21.16
CA LYS A 53 -21.21 -22.87 -21.62
C LYS A 53 -21.74 -23.67 -20.45
N ASP A 54 -23.04 -24.01 -20.54
CA ASP A 54 -23.71 -24.89 -19.58
C ASP A 54 -23.62 -24.45 -18.11
N ILE A 55 -23.39 -23.16 -17.85
CA ILE A 55 -23.28 -22.63 -16.47
C ILE A 55 -24.59 -22.90 -15.68
N GLU A 56 -24.47 -23.03 -14.34
CA GLU A 56 -25.52 -23.57 -13.44
C GLU A 56 -26.93 -23.02 -13.70
N ASP A 57 -27.07 -21.71 -13.93
CA ASP A 57 -28.38 -21.07 -14.16
C ASP A 57 -28.71 -20.82 -15.66
N ALA A 58 -27.88 -21.33 -16.59
CA ALA A 58 -28.05 -21.21 -18.04
C ALA A 58 -27.67 -22.51 -18.76
N LYS A 59 -28.19 -23.64 -18.29
CA LYS A 59 -27.91 -24.96 -18.88
C LYS A 59 -28.39 -25.04 -20.33
N ASP A 60 -27.65 -25.81 -21.12
CA ASP A 60 -27.84 -25.99 -22.57
C ASP A 60 -27.68 -24.69 -23.38
N LYS A 61 -26.95 -23.68 -22.81
CA LYS A 61 -26.62 -22.42 -23.47
C LYS A 61 -25.12 -22.20 -23.51
N ASP A 62 -24.69 -21.60 -24.61
CA ASP A 62 -23.33 -21.14 -24.85
C ASP A 62 -23.39 -19.64 -25.13
N GLY A 63 -22.54 -18.80 -24.48
CA GLY A 63 -22.55 -17.36 -24.66
C GLY A 63 -22.12 -16.57 -23.42
N VAL A 64 -22.43 -15.30 -23.47
CA VAL A 64 -22.03 -14.32 -22.44
C VAL A 64 -23.18 -14.07 -21.47
N PHE A 65 -22.89 -14.16 -20.18
CA PHE A 65 -23.88 -14.03 -19.11
C PHE A 65 -23.44 -13.02 -18.06
N PHE A 66 -24.41 -12.27 -17.56
CA PHE A 66 -24.28 -11.48 -16.34
C PHE A 66 -25.06 -12.14 -15.20
N ILE A 67 -24.35 -12.51 -14.15
CA ILE A 67 -24.95 -13.14 -12.96
C ILE A 67 -25.19 -12.08 -11.89
N LYS A 68 -26.43 -12.02 -11.42
CA LYS A 68 -26.84 -11.15 -10.33
C LYS A 68 -27.85 -11.86 -9.43
N ASP A 69 -27.62 -11.82 -8.11
CA ASP A 69 -28.46 -12.49 -7.12
C ASP A 69 -28.64 -14.02 -7.41
N GLY A 70 -27.59 -14.64 -7.99
CA GLY A 70 -27.57 -16.05 -8.37
C GLY A 70 -28.40 -16.38 -9.61
N LYS A 71 -28.80 -15.40 -10.40
CA LYS A 71 -29.53 -15.57 -11.66
C LYS A 71 -28.70 -15.12 -12.84
N ALA A 72 -28.44 -16.01 -13.78
CA ALA A 72 -27.81 -15.69 -15.05
C ALA A 72 -28.81 -14.99 -15.99
N THR A 73 -28.36 -13.91 -16.60
CA THR A 73 -29.06 -13.20 -17.66
C THR A 73 -28.09 -13.10 -18.82
N GLU A 74 -28.51 -13.52 -20.01
CA GLU A 74 -27.74 -13.38 -21.23
C GLU A 74 -27.46 -11.88 -21.47
N VAL A 75 -26.21 -11.54 -21.75
CA VAL A 75 -25.79 -10.16 -22.06
C VAL A 75 -26.27 -9.83 -23.47
N ASP A 76 -26.53 -8.57 -23.74
CA ASP A 76 -27.06 -8.10 -25.01
C ASP A 76 -26.19 -8.53 -26.21
N ASN A 77 -26.78 -8.73 -27.36
CA ASN A 77 -26.18 -9.31 -28.59
C ASN A 77 -24.99 -8.51 -29.18
N ASP A 78 -24.54 -7.46 -28.50
CA ASP A 78 -23.41 -6.66 -28.95
C ASP A 78 -22.06 -7.22 -28.43
N ILE A 79 -22.09 -8.22 -27.53
CA ILE A 79 -20.90 -8.93 -27.04
C ILE A 79 -21.06 -10.42 -27.34
N ASP A 80 -20.14 -10.95 -28.11
CA ASP A 80 -20.10 -12.35 -28.51
C ASP A 80 -19.15 -13.17 -27.59
N SER A 81 -19.36 -14.48 -27.55
CA SER A 81 -18.43 -15.40 -26.88
C SER A 81 -17.07 -15.37 -27.58
N GLY A 82 -16.00 -15.20 -26.78
CA GLY A 82 -14.64 -15.05 -27.25
C GLY A 82 -14.18 -13.59 -27.40
N ASP A 83 -15.06 -12.61 -27.18
CA ASP A 83 -14.66 -11.21 -27.12
C ASP A 83 -13.73 -10.95 -25.95
N LYS A 84 -12.66 -10.21 -26.19
CA LYS A 84 -11.58 -10.04 -25.21
C LYS A 84 -11.92 -8.99 -24.17
N ILE A 85 -11.74 -9.34 -22.91
CA ILE A 85 -11.67 -8.40 -21.82
C ILE A 85 -10.33 -7.66 -21.91
N THR A 86 -10.38 -6.35 -22.16
CA THR A 86 -9.17 -5.52 -22.36
C THR A 86 -8.87 -4.63 -21.17
N GLY A 87 -9.81 -4.47 -20.22
CA GLY A 87 -9.54 -3.71 -19.02
C GLY A 87 -10.76 -3.38 -18.16
N TYR A 88 -10.53 -2.41 -17.29
CA TYR A 88 -11.55 -1.88 -16.38
C TYR A 88 -11.58 -0.37 -16.49
N PHE A 89 -12.76 0.22 -16.46
CA PHE A 89 -12.90 1.67 -16.51
C PHE A 89 -13.83 2.20 -15.43
N GLY A 90 -13.40 3.24 -14.72
CA GLY A 90 -14.15 3.83 -13.61
C GLY A 90 -14.44 2.83 -12.51
N GLU A 91 -15.54 3.03 -11.78
CA GLU A 91 -15.86 2.24 -10.58
C GLU A 91 -16.63 0.94 -10.90
N LYS A 92 -17.00 0.68 -12.17
CA LYS A 92 -17.96 -0.40 -12.48
C LYS A 92 -17.94 -0.96 -13.89
N TYR A 93 -17.16 -0.41 -14.80
CA TYR A 93 -17.21 -0.88 -16.19
C TYR A 93 -16.10 -1.87 -16.49
N LEU A 94 -16.51 -2.95 -17.17
CA LEU A 94 -15.63 -3.88 -17.86
C LEU A 94 -15.45 -3.36 -19.29
N GLU A 95 -14.22 -3.28 -19.74
CA GLU A 95 -13.85 -2.83 -21.09
C GLU A 95 -13.60 -4.06 -21.95
N ILE A 96 -14.22 -4.11 -23.12
CA ILE A 96 -14.24 -5.24 -24.04
C ILE A 96 -13.82 -4.75 -25.41
N GLU A 97 -13.01 -5.55 -26.14
CA GLU A 97 -12.51 -5.28 -27.49
C GLU A 97 -11.87 -3.88 -27.60
N ASP A 98 -10.85 -3.62 -26.75
CA ASP A 98 -10.10 -2.34 -26.71
C ASP A 98 -10.98 -1.08 -26.53
N GLY A 99 -12.18 -1.25 -25.93
CA GLY A 99 -13.11 -0.17 -25.65
C GLY A 99 -14.15 0.05 -26.70
N ASP A 100 -14.37 -0.90 -27.60
CA ASP A 100 -15.51 -0.89 -28.52
C ASP A 100 -16.82 -1.08 -27.74
N TYR A 101 -16.78 -1.83 -26.63
CA TYR A 101 -17.91 -2.04 -25.72
C TYR A 101 -17.52 -1.89 -24.26
N TYR A 102 -18.49 -1.44 -23.45
CA TYR A 102 -18.40 -1.39 -21.98
C TYR A 102 -19.60 -2.06 -21.34
N LEU A 103 -19.35 -3.03 -20.46
CA LEU A 103 -20.37 -3.66 -19.65
C LEU A 103 -20.42 -3.02 -18.25
N ASP A 104 -21.57 -2.49 -17.86
CA ASP A 104 -21.85 -2.02 -16.49
C ASP A 104 -22.06 -3.20 -15.56
N LEU A 105 -21.08 -3.52 -14.72
CA LEU A 105 -21.09 -4.63 -13.75
C LEU A 105 -22.07 -4.42 -12.57
N GLU A 106 -22.75 -3.30 -12.48
CA GLU A 106 -23.86 -3.12 -11.53
C GLU A 106 -25.20 -3.54 -12.11
N THR A 107 -25.37 -3.34 -13.41
CA THR A 107 -26.67 -3.51 -14.07
C THR A 107 -26.69 -4.61 -15.11
N GLY A 108 -25.56 -5.02 -15.66
CA GLY A 108 -25.44 -5.95 -16.78
C GLY A 108 -25.77 -5.33 -18.14
N LYS A 109 -25.80 -3.99 -18.24
CA LYS A 109 -26.06 -3.29 -19.51
C LYS A 109 -24.78 -3.03 -20.26
N VAL A 110 -24.85 -3.19 -21.57
CA VAL A 110 -23.77 -2.87 -22.53
C VAL A 110 -24.00 -1.50 -23.13
N THR A 111 -22.92 -0.80 -23.44
CA THR A 111 -22.90 0.42 -24.28
C THR A 111 -21.69 0.37 -25.20
N ASP A 112 -21.86 0.94 -26.40
CA ASP A 112 -20.83 1.22 -27.40
C ASP A 112 -20.29 2.67 -27.32
N ASP A 113 -20.67 3.42 -26.29
CA ASP A 113 -20.09 4.73 -26.00
C ASP A 113 -18.60 4.59 -25.69
N GLU A 114 -17.74 5.44 -26.26
CA GLU A 114 -16.27 5.47 -26.04
C GLU A 114 -15.92 6.04 -24.64
N LEU A 115 -16.41 5.39 -23.54
CA LEU A 115 -16.39 5.96 -22.18
C LEU A 115 -15.01 6.43 -21.71
N ARG A 116 -13.95 5.65 -21.97
CA ARG A 116 -12.57 5.99 -21.59
C ARG A 116 -12.07 7.22 -22.34
N LYS A 117 -12.31 7.24 -23.64
CA LYS A 117 -11.92 8.34 -24.51
C LYS A 117 -12.66 9.63 -24.16
N ASP A 118 -13.98 9.55 -23.99
CA ASP A 118 -14.81 10.70 -23.59
C ASP A 118 -14.33 11.28 -22.25
N ALA A 119 -14.07 10.43 -21.26
CA ALA A 119 -13.56 10.89 -19.96
C ALA A 119 -12.16 11.51 -20.05
N GLN A 120 -11.28 11.03 -20.94
CA GLN A 120 -9.98 11.64 -21.20
C GLN A 120 -10.12 13.00 -21.87
N GLU A 121 -10.99 13.12 -22.89
CA GLU A 121 -11.27 14.37 -23.59
C GLU A 121 -11.88 15.42 -22.64
N ASP A 122 -12.81 15.01 -21.79
CA ASP A 122 -13.40 15.86 -20.77
C ASP A 122 -12.34 16.33 -19.75
N ALA A 123 -11.54 15.42 -19.21
CA ALA A 123 -10.45 15.77 -18.30
C ALA A 123 -9.44 16.72 -18.94
N ALA A 124 -9.07 16.49 -20.20
CA ALA A 124 -8.21 17.33 -21.01
C ALA A 124 -8.80 18.74 -21.18
N SER A 125 -10.08 18.83 -21.51
CA SER A 125 -10.81 20.09 -21.67
C SER A 125 -10.85 20.89 -20.36
N GLU A 126 -11.18 20.22 -19.25
CA GLU A 126 -11.29 20.86 -17.93
C GLU A 126 -9.93 21.32 -17.39
N VAL A 127 -8.87 20.50 -17.51
CA VAL A 127 -7.54 20.89 -17.05
C VAL A 127 -6.99 22.07 -17.87
N ARG A 128 -7.23 22.09 -19.19
CA ARG A 128 -6.86 23.21 -20.06
C ARG A 128 -7.53 24.52 -19.62
N LYS A 129 -8.82 24.50 -19.30
CA LYS A 129 -9.54 25.65 -18.75
C LYS A 129 -8.93 26.15 -17.44
N LYS A 130 -8.53 25.23 -16.55
CA LYS A 130 -7.91 25.59 -15.25
C LYS A 130 -6.52 26.19 -15.44
N ILE A 131 -5.65 25.55 -16.22
CA ILE A 131 -4.29 26.05 -16.48
C ILE A 131 -4.34 27.42 -17.16
N ARG A 132 -5.22 27.63 -18.15
CA ARG A 132 -5.42 28.94 -18.76
C ARG A 132 -5.87 30.01 -17.79
N LYS A 133 -6.76 29.65 -16.84
CA LYS A 133 -7.24 30.58 -15.82
C LYS A 133 -6.16 30.95 -14.81
N ASP A 134 -5.37 29.95 -14.37
CA ASP A 134 -4.31 30.15 -13.39
C ASP A 134 -3.08 30.84 -14.01
N ASP A 135 -2.93 30.76 -15.34
CA ASP A 135 -1.87 31.39 -16.16
C ASP A 135 -0.44 31.22 -15.60
N PRO A 136 -0.01 29.98 -15.28
CA PRO A 136 1.25 29.78 -14.56
C PRO A 136 2.46 30.20 -15.42
N SER A 137 3.25 31.13 -14.90
CA SER A 137 4.50 31.60 -15.52
C SER A 137 5.58 30.50 -15.59
N ARG A 138 5.36 29.40 -14.87
CA ARG A 138 6.20 28.20 -14.85
C ARG A 138 6.24 27.48 -16.21
N TYR A 139 5.17 27.54 -17.02
CA TYR A 139 5.10 26.88 -18.33
C TYR A 139 5.24 27.88 -19.47
N ASP A 140 5.73 27.43 -20.63
CA ASP A 140 5.76 28.25 -21.82
C ASP A 140 4.34 28.62 -22.25
N GLU A 141 4.13 29.90 -22.63
CA GLU A 141 2.82 30.46 -22.96
C GLU A 141 2.11 29.71 -24.08
N GLU A 142 2.86 29.33 -25.13
CA GLU A 142 2.31 28.56 -26.23
C GLU A 142 1.72 27.23 -25.80
N LEU A 143 2.40 26.51 -24.86
CA LEU A 143 1.98 25.21 -24.35
C LEU A 143 0.81 25.29 -23.38
N ARG A 144 0.73 26.38 -22.58
CA ARG A 144 -0.45 26.62 -21.73
C ARG A 144 -1.76 26.65 -22.50
N ASN A 145 -1.69 27.14 -23.74
CA ASN A 145 -2.83 27.22 -24.64
C ASN A 145 -3.11 25.91 -25.39
N LYS A 146 -2.13 25.01 -25.47
CA LYS A 146 -2.20 23.73 -26.20
C LYS A 146 -2.26 22.50 -25.28
N VAL A 147 -2.29 22.67 -23.94
CA VAL A 147 -2.41 21.54 -23.02
C VAL A 147 -3.58 20.69 -23.43
N ALA A 148 -3.29 19.42 -23.68
CA ALA A 148 -4.27 18.42 -24.07
C ALA A 148 -5.14 18.83 -25.29
N ASP A 149 -4.55 19.55 -26.26
CA ASP A 149 -5.20 19.92 -27.53
C ASP A 149 -4.89 18.84 -28.58
N VAL A 150 -5.23 17.59 -28.31
CA VAL A 150 -4.80 16.45 -29.10
C VAL A 150 -5.98 15.63 -29.54
N ASP A 151 -5.94 15.25 -30.79
CA ASP A 151 -6.69 14.14 -31.31
C ASP A 151 -6.15 12.87 -30.62
N VAL A 152 -6.93 12.31 -29.71
CA VAL A 152 -6.58 11.20 -28.80
C VAL A 152 -6.03 9.97 -29.53
N LYS A 153 -6.23 9.87 -30.85
CA LYS A 153 -5.76 8.75 -31.67
C LYS A 153 -4.26 8.76 -31.95
N ASP A 154 -3.59 9.90 -31.96
CA ASP A 154 -2.23 9.97 -32.49
C ASP A 154 -1.11 10.28 -31.50
N ASN A 155 -1.37 10.89 -30.33
CA ASN A 155 -0.40 11.08 -29.23
C ASN A 155 -1.14 11.67 -28.01
N ALA A 156 -1.67 10.82 -27.16
CA ALA A 156 -2.33 11.27 -25.94
C ALA A 156 -1.37 12.11 -25.09
N GLU A 157 -1.57 13.44 -25.07
CA GLU A 157 -0.90 14.32 -24.10
C GLU A 157 -1.51 14.18 -22.70
N ILE A 158 -2.44 13.25 -22.55
CA ILE A 158 -3.06 12.88 -21.29
C ILE A 158 -3.31 11.36 -21.25
N TRP A 159 -2.85 10.69 -20.22
CA TRP A 159 -3.07 9.25 -20.05
C TRP A 159 -3.43 8.91 -18.62
N GLN A 160 -4.20 7.84 -18.45
CA GLN A 160 -4.63 7.38 -17.14
C GLN A 160 -3.45 6.86 -16.33
N VAL A 161 -3.35 7.31 -15.08
CA VAL A 161 -2.37 6.81 -14.09
C VAL A 161 -2.79 5.40 -13.67
N PRO A 162 -1.86 4.43 -13.62
CA PRO A 162 -2.15 3.09 -13.11
C PRO A 162 -2.77 3.14 -11.70
N ALA A 163 -3.80 2.33 -11.49
CA ALA A 163 -4.49 2.22 -10.21
C ALA A 163 -5.14 0.83 -10.08
N ALA A 164 -5.64 0.51 -8.89
CA ALA A 164 -6.41 -0.70 -8.68
C ALA A 164 -7.68 -0.70 -9.57
N LYS A 165 -8.23 -1.91 -9.82
CA LYS A 165 -9.48 -2.06 -10.55
C LYS A 165 -10.61 -1.24 -9.92
N PHE A 166 -11.57 -0.82 -10.71
CA PHE A 166 -12.79 -0.16 -10.25
C PHE A 166 -12.55 1.13 -9.44
N THR A 167 -11.52 1.89 -9.83
CA THR A 167 -11.21 3.19 -9.24
C THR A 167 -11.54 4.33 -10.22
N LYS A 168 -11.80 5.53 -9.68
CA LYS A 168 -11.96 6.72 -10.51
C LYS A 168 -10.66 7.05 -11.24
N PRO A 169 -10.74 7.34 -12.55
CA PRO A 169 -9.56 7.70 -13.31
C PRO A 169 -8.85 8.93 -12.74
N TYR A 170 -7.53 8.88 -12.72
CA TYR A 170 -6.64 10.00 -12.47
C TYR A 170 -5.63 10.04 -13.61
N TYR A 171 -5.22 11.22 -14.03
CA TYR A 171 -4.49 11.37 -15.28
C TYR A 171 -3.15 12.05 -15.07
N GLN A 172 -2.19 11.70 -15.91
CA GLN A 172 -0.93 12.42 -16.10
C GLN A 172 -0.97 13.18 -17.42
N LEU A 173 -0.50 14.43 -17.39
CA LEU A 173 -0.33 15.25 -18.59
C LEU A 173 1.09 15.08 -19.13
N GLY A 174 1.22 15.03 -20.45
CA GLY A 174 2.48 15.18 -21.16
C GLY A 174 2.75 16.62 -21.58
N TYR A 175 4.01 16.88 -21.92
CA TYR A 175 4.48 18.06 -22.68
C TYR A 175 4.25 19.44 -22.07
N LEU A 176 3.97 19.57 -20.79
CA LEU A 176 4.12 20.87 -20.14
C LEU A 176 5.60 21.13 -19.89
N LYS A 177 6.15 22.17 -20.48
CA LYS A 177 7.58 22.50 -20.38
C LYS A 177 7.84 23.99 -20.35
N LYS A 178 9.08 24.34 -19.98
CA LYS A 178 9.65 25.68 -20.17
C LYS A 178 11.05 25.55 -20.78
N GLY A 179 11.20 26.00 -22.02
CA GLY A 179 12.42 25.73 -22.77
C GLY A 179 12.66 24.24 -22.95
N ASN A 180 13.75 23.73 -22.36
CA ASN A 180 14.11 22.30 -22.40
C ASN A 180 13.72 21.51 -21.13
N THR A 181 13.00 22.14 -20.19
CA THR A 181 12.58 21.49 -18.95
C THR A 181 11.15 21.00 -19.06
N ASP A 182 10.96 19.68 -19.01
CA ASP A 182 9.65 19.04 -18.98
C ASP A 182 9.13 18.95 -17.55
N PHE A 183 7.81 19.08 -17.38
CA PHE A 183 7.14 19.00 -16.08
C PHE A 183 6.12 17.88 -16.04
N THR A 184 6.10 17.13 -14.96
CA THR A 184 5.09 16.10 -14.68
C THR A 184 3.92 16.73 -13.92
N VAL A 185 2.77 16.76 -14.57
CA VAL A 185 1.54 17.32 -14.01
C VAL A 185 0.46 16.24 -13.98
N TYR A 186 -0.28 16.16 -12.89
CA TYR A 186 -1.40 15.23 -12.75
C TYR A 186 -2.71 15.98 -12.58
N THR A 187 -3.82 15.34 -12.98
CA THR A 187 -5.16 15.94 -12.88
C THR A 187 -6.24 14.89 -12.63
N ASP A 188 -7.33 15.31 -11.98
CA ASP A 188 -8.58 14.53 -11.96
C ASP A 188 -9.44 14.82 -13.18
N GLY A 189 -10.57 14.12 -13.32
CA GLY A 189 -11.53 14.33 -14.41
C GLY A 189 -12.19 15.72 -14.44
N ASN A 190 -12.04 16.53 -13.37
CA ASN A 190 -12.60 17.89 -13.26
C ASN A 190 -11.55 18.98 -13.49
N GLY A 191 -10.35 18.60 -13.94
CA GLY A 191 -9.25 19.52 -14.23
C GLY A 191 -8.55 20.08 -12.99
N LYS A 192 -8.78 19.50 -11.80
CA LYS A 192 -8.02 19.85 -10.62
C LYS A 192 -6.61 19.27 -10.74
N TYR A 193 -5.62 20.11 -11.07
CA TYR A 193 -4.27 19.67 -11.38
C TYR A 193 -3.26 19.97 -10.27
N ILE A 194 -2.15 19.23 -10.27
CA ILE A 194 -0.98 19.43 -9.43
C ILE A 194 0.31 19.31 -10.26
N ASP A 195 1.26 20.23 -10.07
CA ASP A 195 2.62 20.17 -10.61
C ASP A 195 3.52 19.40 -9.65
N ALA A 196 3.93 18.22 -10.05
CA ALA A 196 4.69 17.31 -9.20
C ALA A 196 6.19 17.64 -9.14
N ASP A 197 6.71 18.47 -10.04
CA ASP A 197 8.14 18.75 -10.16
C ASP A 197 8.57 20.02 -9.43
N ASN A 198 7.63 20.73 -8.81
CA ASN A 198 7.90 22.00 -8.15
C ASN A 198 8.23 21.89 -6.66
N ASP A 199 8.00 20.73 -6.04
CA ASP A 199 8.34 20.44 -4.66
C ASP A 199 8.87 19.03 -4.52
N LEU A 200 10.17 18.89 -4.18
CA LEU A 200 10.81 17.60 -3.92
C LEU A 200 10.53 17.08 -2.51
N GLY A 201 9.75 17.78 -1.72
CA GLY A 201 9.53 17.43 -0.32
C GLY A 201 10.78 17.66 0.55
N LYS A 202 10.82 16.93 1.65
CA LYS A 202 11.85 17.11 2.67
C LYS A 202 13.00 16.13 2.48
N ILE A 203 14.19 16.66 2.18
CA ILE A 203 15.45 15.90 2.09
C ILE A 203 16.45 16.50 3.09
N ASN A 204 16.79 15.76 4.13
CA ASN A 204 17.78 16.20 5.12
C ASN A 204 19.16 15.72 4.69
N LEU A 205 19.96 16.62 4.13
CA LEU A 205 21.36 16.38 3.80
C LEU A 205 22.25 16.74 4.99
N ILE A 206 23.37 16.05 5.08
CA ILE A 206 24.40 16.27 6.10
C ILE A 206 25.73 16.38 5.41
N THR A 207 26.56 17.34 5.81
CA THR A 207 27.93 17.46 5.35
C THR A 207 28.94 17.02 6.40
N THR A 208 30.16 16.69 5.98
CA THR A 208 31.32 16.44 6.87
C THR A 208 32.23 17.65 6.84
N ASN A 209 32.52 18.25 7.99
CA ASN A 209 33.58 19.19 8.11
C ASN A 209 34.91 18.49 8.45
N ASP A 210 36.06 19.24 8.44
CA ASP A 210 37.43 18.74 8.59
C ASP A 210 37.72 17.84 9.81
N ALA A 211 36.77 17.70 10.72
CA ALA A 211 36.88 16.90 11.94
C ALA A 211 35.95 15.69 11.99
N LEU A 212 35.40 15.21 10.86
CA LEU A 212 34.35 14.19 10.81
C LEU A 212 33.11 14.55 11.64
N LYS A 213 32.86 15.82 11.85
CA LYS A 213 31.60 16.31 12.39
C LYS A 213 30.60 16.40 11.25
N PHE A 214 29.37 15.96 11.53
CA PHE A 214 28.27 16.06 10.61
C PHE A 214 27.41 17.26 10.99
N GLU A 215 27.10 18.11 10.03
CA GLU A 215 26.25 19.29 10.20
C GLU A 215 25.00 19.13 9.31
N GLU A 216 23.82 19.42 9.87
CA GLU A 216 22.56 19.34 9.11
C GLU A 216 22.43 20.53 8.16
N VAL A 217 22.06 20.24 6.91
CA VAL A 217 21.85 21.26 5.87
C VAL A 217 20.38 21.69 5.78
N GLY A 218 19.48 20.93 6.37
CA GLY A 218 18.06 21.24 6.35
C GLY A 218 17.27 20.58 5.21
N SER A 219 16.09 21.09 4.95
CA SER A 219 15.17 20.56 3.95
C SER A 219 15.30 21.31 2.64
N LYS A 220 15.21 20.60 1.51
CA LYS A 220 15.29 21.19 0.19
C LYS A 220 14.00 21.07 -0.57
N LYS A 221 13.70 22.14 -1.33
CA LYS A 221 12.71 22.17 -2.40
C LYS A 221 13.41 22.30 -3.74
N THR A 222 12.70 22.02 -4.82
CA THR A 222 13.20 22.20 -6.18
C THR A 222 13.71 23.64 -6.34
N ASP A 223 14.85 23.81 -6.95
CA ASP A 223 15.50 25.09 -7.24
C ASP A 223 15.97 25.93 -6.04
N GLU A 224 15.90 25.37 -4.82
CA GLU A 224 16.45 26.03 -3.63
C GLU A 224 17.74 25.36 -3.20
N SER A 225 18.71 26.16 -2.76
CA SER A 225 19.92 25.71 -2.09
C SER A 225 19.91 26.17 -0.64
N ASP A 226 20.08 25.23 0.31
CA ASP A 226 20.32 25.56 1.70
C ASP A 226 21.82 25.79 1.92
N LYS A 227 22.14 26.76 2.74
CA LYS A 227 23.52 27.16 3.03
C LYS A 227 23.91 26.68 4.41
N LEU A 228 25.01 25.98 4.47
CA LEU A 228 25.80 25.84 5.69
C LEU A 228 26.90 26.86 5.70
N ASP A 229 27.53 27.06 6.85
CA ASP A 229 28.65 27.97 6.99
C ASP A 229 29.82 27.70 6.01
N LYS A 230 29.90 26.48 5.46
CA LYS A 230 30.95 26.02 4.55
C LYS A 230 30.54 25.28 3.31
N SER A 231 29.25 24.90 3.16
CA SER A 231 28.80 24.15 2.00
C SER A 231 27.39 24.56 1.57
N GLU A 232 27.15 24.48 0.27
CA GLU A 232 25.83 24.69 -0.33
C GLU A 232 25.50 23.52 -1.23
N PHE A 233 24.27 23.00 -1.12
CA PHE A 233 23.80 21.90 -1.96
C PHE A 233 22.78 22.37 -2.98
N LYS A 234 22.82 21.75 -4.15
CA LYS A 234 21.81 21.89 -5.21
C LYS A 234 21.23 20.52 -5.51
N ILE A 235 19.90 20.41 -5.49
CA ILE A 235 19.16 19.19 -5.83
C ILE A 235 18.30 19.49 -7.04
N GLU A 236 18.46 18.69 -8.09
CA GLU A 236 17.76 18.83 -9.36
C GLU A 236 17.16 17.51 -9.78
N ILE A 237 15.95 17.55 -10.36
CA ILE A 237 15.38 16.39 -11.06
C ILE A 237 16.18 16.18 -12.35
N ILE A 238 16.59 14.95 -12.59
CA ILE A 238 17.19 14.56 -13.88
C ILE A 238 16.05 14.43 -14.89
N GLN A 239 16.08 15.24 -15.92
CA GLN A 239 15.03 15.29 -16.94
C GLN A 239 14.82 13.95 -17.64
N GLY A 240 13.54 13.58 -17.86
CA GLY A 240 13.16 12.35 -18.52
C GLY A 240 13.33 11.10 -17.63
N THR A 241 13.42 11.26 -16.30
CA THR A 241 13.54 10.13 -15.35
C THR A 241 12.27 9.89 -14.54
N SER A 242 11.22 10.68 -14.74
CA SER A 242 9.95 10.49 -14.05
C SER A 242 9.22 9.26 -14.62
N TYR A 243 8.87 8.31 -13.75
CA TYR A 243 8.09 7.13 -14.08
C TYR A 243 6.99 6.95 -13.04
N THR A 244 5.73 7.01 -13.48
CA THR A 244 4.57 6.88 -12.60
C THR A 244 4.28 5.41 -12.34
N ILE A 245 4.42 4.99 -11.09
CA ILE A 245 4.19 3.60 -10.64
C ILE A 245 2.70 3.31 -10.54
N GLY A 246 1.94 4.25 -9.96
CA GLY A 246 0.51 4.08 -9.73
C GLY A 246 -0.07 5.10 -8.77
N SER A 247 -1.34 4.91 -8.43
CA SER A 247 -2.02 5.79 -7.48
C SER A 247 -3.03 5.04 -6.62
N ASP A 248 -3.30 5.58 -5.42
CA ASP A 248 -4.45 5.24 -4.59
C ASP A 248 -5.43 6.44 -4.51
N ASP A 249 -6.42 6.38 -3.66
CA ASP A 249 -7.42 7.46 -3.51
C ASP A 249 -6.80 8.82 -3.15
N LYS A 250 -5.64 8.84 -2.48
CA LYS A 250 -5.04 10.04 -1.88
C LYS A 250 -3.75 10.49 -2.54
N TYR A 251 -2.98 9.55 -3.09
CA TYR A 251 -1.62 9.80 -3.53
C TYR A 251 -1.35 9.23 -4.92
N VAL A 252 -0.42 9.87 -5.60
CA VAL A 252 0.30 9.33 -6.76
C VAL A 252 1.69 8.91 -6.29
N TYR A 253 2.17 7.80 -6.83
CA TYR A 253 3.50 7.24 -6.56
C TYR A 253 4.30 7.21 -7.85
N ARG A 254 5.51 7.78 -7.82
CA ARG A 254 6.43 7.75 -8.97
C ARG A 254 7.86 7.54 -8.54
N THR A 255 8.69 7.04 -9.44
CA THR A 255 10.15 7.17 -9.32
C THR A 255 10.62 8.41 -10.04
N VAL A 256 11.71 8.99 -9.56
CA VAL A 256 12.41 10.08 -10.23
C VAL A 256 13.88 10.03 -9.88
N GLY A 257 14.74 10.44 -10.82
CA GLY A 257 16.18 10.56 -10.61
C GLY A 257 16.53 11.95 -10.09
N LEU A 258 17.36 12.00 -9.06
CA LEU A 258 17.90 13.24 -8.52
C LEU A 258 19.39 13.34 -8.79
N LYS A 259 19.83 14.53 -9.22
CA LYS A 259 21.22 14.96 -9.18
C LYS A 259 21.42 15.81 -7.95
N ILE A 260 22.38 15.44 -7.10
CA ILE A 260 22.78 16.22 -5.92
C ILE A 260 24.21 16.70 -6.15
N SER A 261 24.43 18.00 -6.01
CA SER A 261 25.73 18.63 -6.18
C SER A 261 26.04 19.48 -4.97
N GLU A 262 27.32 19.58 -4.60
CA GLU A 262 27.82 20.34 -3.47
C GLU A 262 28.79 21.40 -3.95
N CYS A 263 28.66 22.62 -3.44
CA CYS A 263 29.68 23.66 -3.47
C CYS A 263 30.32 23.71 -2.08
N ALA A 264 31.49 23.12 -1.94
CA ALA A 264 32.16 22.98 -0.65
C ALA A 264 32.66 24.32 -0.07
N ASP A 265 32.89 25.32 -0.90
CA ASP A 265 33.39 26.64 -0.49
C ASP A 265 32.67 27.77 -1.25
N PRO A 266 31.41 28.09 -0.84
CA PRO A 266 30.65 29.15 -1.47
C PRO A 266 31.09 30.58 -1.11
N TYR A 267 32.11 30.72 -0.29
CA TYR A 267 32.60 32.01 0.21
C TYR A 267 34.04 32.27 -0.15
N TYR A 268 34.41 33.55 -0.25
CA TYR A 268 35.80 34.02 -0.39
C TYR A 268 36.07 35.17 0.53
N LYS A 269 37.35 35.48 0.74
CA LYS A 269 37.79 36.71 1.44
C LYS A 269 37.99 37.81 0.42
N ASP A 270 37.33 38.95 0.62
CA ASP A 270 37.58 40.15 -0.17
C ASP A 270 38.92 40.80 0.21
N GLU A 271 39.30 41.87 -0.47
CA GLU A 271 40.55 42.63 -0.23
C GLU A 271 40.65 43.22 1.16
N ASN A 272 39.53 43.33 1.88
CA ASN A 272 39.48 43.82 3.26
C ASN A 272 39.43 42.66 4.27
N GLY A 273 39.56 41.41 3.83
CA GLY A 273 39.51 40.23 4.68
C GLY A 273 38.10 39.83 5.15
N LYS A 274 37.05 40.47 4.64
CA LYS A 274 35.66 40.15 4.94
C LYS A 274 35.22 38.92 4.15
N THR A 275 34.53 38.01 4.82
CA THR A 275 33.92 36.85 4.15
C THR A 275 32.75 37.32 3.30
N VAL A 276 32.80 37.03 2.02
CA VAL A 276 31.77 37.37 1.00
C VAL A 276 31.40 36.12 0.28
N GLU A 277 30.12 35.97 0.05
CA GLU A 277 29.56 34.84 -0.73
C GLU A 277 29.78 35.09 -2.22
N TYR A 278 30.19 34.04 -2.96
CA TYR A 278 30.17 34.07 -4.41
C TYR A 278 28.77 34.29 -4.95
N LYS A 279 28.63 35.07 -6.04
CA LYS A 279 27.38 35.06 -6.82
C LYS A 279 27.19 33.69 -7.41
N ASP A 280 25.91 33.28 -7.59
CA ASP A 280 25.55 31.92 -8.03
C ASP A 280 26.27 31.49 -9.32
N GLU A 281 26.48 32.40 -10.26
CA GLU A 281 27.24 32.19 -11.50
C GLU A 281 28.72 31.86 -11.31
N LYS A 282 29.29 32.15 -10.11
CA LYS A 282 30.68 31.86 -9.74
C LYS A 282 30.87 30.73 -8.77
N LYS A 283 29.78 30.13 -8.29
CA LYS A 283 29.83 28.96 -7.41
C LYS A 283 30.11 27.71 -8.25
N LEU A 284 31.08 26.94 -7.82
CA LEU A 284 31.45 25.69 -8.46
C LEU A 284 30.78 24.53 -7.76
N PHE A 285 29.72 24.00 -8.36
CA PHE A 285 29.02 22.83 -7.88
C PHE A 285 29.63 21.56 -8.49
N THR A 286 30.00 20.62 -7.64
CA THR A 286 30.47 19.28 -8.03
C THR A 286 29.40 18.25 -7.71
N THR A 287 29.11 17.37 -8.66
CA THR A 287 28.14 16.26 -8.45
C THR A 287 28.69 15.32 -7.39
N CYS A 288 27.84 14.94 -6.43
CA CYS A 288 28.17 14.02 -5.36
C CYS A 288 27.92 12.58 -5.80
N ASP A 289 28.92 11.71 -5.68
CA ASP A 289 28.79 10.27 -5.88
C ASP A 289 28.13 9.59 -4.66
N SER A 290 28.12 10.25 -3.54
CA SER A 290 27.44 9.82 -2.32
C SER A 290 27.11 11.02 -1.44
N VAL A 291 26.02 10.91 -0.68
CA VAL A 291 25.60 11.92 0.30
C VAL A 291 25.23 11.27 1.63
N PHE A 292 25.38 12.02 2.70
CA PHE A 292 24.82 11.64 3.98
C PHE A 292 23.45 12.28 4.16
N VAL A 293 22.47 11.47 4.57
CA VAL A 293 21.11 11.93 4.86
C VAL A 293 20.71 11.56 6.28
N GLY A 294 19.71 12.25 6.83
CA GLY A 294 19.17 11.96 8.15
C GLY A 294 19.54 12.99 9.20
N SER A 295 20.14 12.59 10.29
CA SER A 295 20.57 13.47 11.38
C SER A 295 22.05 13.33 11.68
N THR A 296 22.65 14.38 12.22
CA THR A 296 24.07 14.38 12.65
C THR A 296 24.41 13.30 13.68
N LYS A 297 23.40 12.87 14.46
CA LYS A 297 23.56 11.78 15.42
C LYS A 297 23.57 10.40 14.77
N ASN A 298 22.85 10.24 13.68
CA ASN A 298 22.70 8.99 12.96
C ASN A 298 22.69 9.26 11.44
N PRO A 299 23.85 9.55 10.86
CA PRO A 299 23.97 9.80 9.43
C PRO A 299 23.86 8.49 8.65
N ASN A 300 23.23 8.54 7.50
CA ASN A 300 23.08 7.42 6.57
C ASN A 300 23.75 7.77 5.25
N LEU A 301 24.65 6.93 4.80
CA LEU A 301 25.31 7.08 3.52
C LEU A 301 24.44 6.51 2.41
N ILE A 302 24.08 7.37 1.45
CA ILE A 302 23.41 7.00 0.21
C ILE A 302 24.40 7.21 -0.94
N LYS A 303 24.53 6.24 -1.82
CA LYS A 303 25.37 6.32 -3.02
C LYS A 303 24.53 6.58 -4.26
N ALA A 304 25.05 7.39 -5.17
CA ALA A 304 24.54 7.44 -6.52
C ALA A 304 24.80 6.11 -7.23
N ASP A 305 23.93 5.74 -8.16
CA ASP A 305 24.03 4.51 -8.94
C ASP A 305 23.44 4.75 -10.33
N THR A 306 23.60 3.77 -11.23
CA THR A 306 22.99 3.78 -12.55
C THR A 306 21.70 2.96 -12.51
N TYR A 307 20.59 3.58 -12.92
CA TYR A 307 19.25 2.99 -12.88
C TYR A 307 18.53 3.07 -14.22
N ASN A 308 17.66 2.09 -14.50
CA ASN A 308 16.68 2.22 -15.57
C ASN A 308 15.58 3.21 -15.20
N VAL A 309 15.09 3.98 -16.15
CA VAL A 309 13.96 4.91 -15.95
C VAL A 309 12.72 4.12 -15.58
N ASP A 310 12.33 3.17 -16.42
CA ASP A 310 11.31 2.19 -16.09
C ASP A 310 11.95 1.07 -15.26
N PRO A 311 11.53 0.88 -13.99
CA PRO A 311 12.11 -0.13 -13.14
C PRO A 311 11.72 -1.57 -13.53
N THR A 312 10.70 -1.74 -14.39
CA THR A 312 10.27 -3.06 -14.89
C THR A 312 10.90 -3.43 -16.22
N ASP A 313 11.35 -2.44 -17.01
CA ASP A 313 11.99 -2.63 -18.29
C ASP A 313 13.50 -2.40 -18.21
N LYS A 314 14.26 -3.52 -18.21
CA LYS A 314 15.73 -3.48 -18.17
C LYS A 314 16.35 -2.89 -19.45
N SER A 315 15.58 -2.77 -20.54
CA SER A 315 16.01 -2.15 -21.80
C SER A 315 15.75 -0.65 -21.83
N SER A 316 15.02 -0.11 -20.86
CA SER A 316 14.72 1.32 -20.80
C SER A 316 15.98 2.16 -20.62
N LYS A 317 15.90 3.44 -20.98
CA LYS A 317 17.01 4.39 -20.82
C LYS A 317 17.50 4.40 -19.37
N THR A 318 18.82 4.38 -19.20
CA THR A 318 19.48 4.50 -17.88
C THR A 318 19.87 5.93 -17.56
N TYR A 319 20.02 6.23 -16.29
CA TYR A 319 20.57 7.49 -15.79
C TYR A 319 21.47 7.23 -14.58
N ASP A 320 22.40 8.16 -14.34
CA ASP A 320 23.26 8.14 -13.16
C ASP A 320 22.78 9.17 -12.14
N GLY A 321 22.59 8.76 -10.89
CA GLY A 321 22.13 9.63 -9.82
C GLY A 321 21.49 8.90 -8.65
N TYR A 322 20.63 9.61 -7.94
CA TYR A 322 19.90 9.07 -6.79
C TYR A 322 18.48 8.74 -7.21
N ARG A 323 18.12 7.46 -7.22
CA ARG A 323 16.74 7.06 -7.43
C ARG A 323 15.94 7.31 -6.16
N VAL A 324 14.84 8.01 -6.31
CA VAL A 324 13.87 8.21 -5.21
C VAL A 324 12.48 7.78 -5.66
N VAL A 325 11.67 7.39 -4.68
CA VAL A 325 10.22 7.27 -4.85
C VAL A 325 9.58 8.48 -4.18
N GLN A 326 8.65 9.10 -4.89
CA GLN A 326 7.83 10.17 -4.35
C GLN A 326 6.40 9.69 -4.13
N ARG A 327 5.86 10.05 -2.95
CA ARG A 327 4.45 9.95 -2.63
C ARG A 327 3.87 11.36 -2.65
N ILE A 328 3.00 11.62 -3.61
CA ILE A 328 2.54 12.96 -3.98
C ILE A 328 1.04 13.05 -3.70
N SER A 329 0.60 14.00 -2.86
CA SER A 329 -0.80 14.20 -2.54
C SER A 329 -1.61 14.63 -3.77
N LYS A 330 -2.76 14.01 -4.02
CA LYS A 330 -3.76 14.45 -5.01
C LYS A 330 -4.50 15.73 -4.58
N GLU A 331 -4.38 16.13 -3.29
CA GLU A 331 -4.90 17.40 -2.82
C GLU A 331 -3.98 18.55 -3.24
N GLN A 332 -4.57 19.65 -3.71
CA GLN A 332 -3.84 20.88 -4.00
C GLN A 332 -3.41 21.58 -2.70
N GLY A 333 -2.17 22.05 -2.70
CA GLY A 333 -1.60 22.96 -1.71
C GLY A 333 -1.52 24.40 -2.23
N ASP A 334 -0.44 25.08 -1.86
CA ASP A 334 -0.15 26.44 -2.30
C ASP A 334 0.16 26.48 -3.80
N SER A 335 0.29 27.69 -4.36
CA SER A 335 0.76 27.89 -5.73
C SER A 335 2.19 28.43 -5.71
N LYS A 336 2.99 28.03 -6.69
CA LYS A 336 4.30 28.62 -6.98
C LYS A 336 4.38 28.93 -8.46
N ASP A 337 4.79 30.15 -8.80
CA ASP A 337 4.77 30.65 -10.19
C ASP A 337 3.39 30.43 -10.86
N ASP A 338 2.34 30.59 -10.05
CA ASP A 338 0.91 30.40 -10.35
C ASP A 338 0.50 28.95 -10.67
N ALA A 339 1.44 27.99 -10.73
CA ALA A 339 1.13 26.57 -10.84
C ALA A 339 0.68 25.99 -9.48
N LYS A 340 -0.29 25.08 -9.50
CA LYS A 340 -0.80 24.42 -8.29
C LYS A 340 0.15 23.33 -7.83
N LEU A 341 0.62 23.41 -6.57
CA LEU A 341 1.43 22.40 -5.95
C LEU A 341 0.58 21.29 -5.32
N PRO A 342 1.11 20.07 -5.17
CA PRO A 342 0.53 19.10 -4.26
C PRO A 342 0.60 19.64 -2.81
N LYS A 343 -0.37 19.27 -1.99
CA LYS A 343 -0.42 19.64 -0.56
C LYS A 343 0.80 19.10 0.20
N THR A 344 1.25 17.91 -0.15
CA THR A 344 2.45 17.29 0.38
C THR A 344 3.15 16.47 -0.71
N THR A 345 4.48 16.52 -0.67
CA THR A 345 5.36 15.60 -1.40
C THR A 345 6.32 15.00 -0.40
N ASP A 346 6.34 13.67 -0.32
CA ASP A 346 7.30 12.93 0.50
C ASP A 346 8.27 12.21 -0.45
N THR A 347 9.57 12.38 -0.23
CA THR A 347 10.63 11.80 -1.07
C THR A 347 11.44 10.79 -0.27
N TYR A 348 11.52 9.56 -0.78
CA TYR A 348 12.16 8.41 -0.14
C TYR A 348 13.25 7.84 -1.04
N PHE A 349 14.45 7.66 -0.49
CA PHE A 349 15.56 7.04 -1.22
C PHE A 349 15.31 5.54 -1.41
N VAL A 350 15.56 5.06 -2.63
CA VAL A 350 15.50 3.63 -3.00
C VAL A 350 16.80 2.91 -2.64
N ASN A 351 17.90 3.63 -2.50
CA ASN A 351 19.24 3.09 -2.30
C ASN A 351 19.40 2.46 -0.92
N GLU A 352 20.39 1.55 -0.82
CA GLU A 352 20.77 0.89 0.42
C GLU A 352 20.97 1.89 1.58
N TYR A 353 20.28 1.60 2.68
CA TYR A 353 20.46 2.28 3.93
C TYR A 353 21.69 1.73 4.66
N LYS A 354 22.77 2.51 4.77
CA LYS A 354 23.96 2.16 5.56
C LYS A 354 24.10 3.07 6.77
N ASP A 355 23.85 2.54 7.97
CA ASP A 355 24.20 3.25 9.20
C ASP A 355 25.73 3.30 9.35
N TYR A 356 26.32 4.42 9.02
CA TYR A 356 27.78 4.63 9.04
C TYR A 356 28.41 4.46 10.43
N ARG A 357 27.63 4.55 11.50
CA ARG A 357 28.12 4.37 12.89
C ARG A 357 28.19 2.93 13.34
N LEU A 358 27.44 2.05 12.74
CA LEU A 358 27.47 0.62 13.07
C LEU A 358 28.58 -0.07 12.28
N LYS A 359 29.85 0.12 12.73
CA LYS A 359 30.95 -0.69 12.20
C LYS A 359 30.59 -2.17 12.33
N GLY A 360 30.29 -2.82 11.21
CA GLY A 360 30.19 -4.26 11.09
C GLY A 360 28.80 -4.88 10.87
N LYS A 361 27.73 -4.11 10.73
CA LYS A 361 26.42 -4.61 10.26
C LYS A 361 25.90 -3.71 9.15
N ALA A 362 26.45 -3.89 7.96
CA ALA A 362 25.77 -3.50 6.74
C ALA A 362 24.52 -4.36 6.62
N ALA A 363 23.36 -3.77 6.57
CA ALA A 363 22.22 -4.42 5.95
C ALA A 363 22.52 -4.45 4.45
N ASP A 364 23.21 -5.49 3.99
CA ASP A 364 23.50 -5.74 2.58
C ASP A 364 22.21 -6.27 1.91
N LYS A 365 21.14 -5.50 1.93
CA LYS A 365 20.01 -5.74 1.04
C LYS A 365 20.11 -4.72 -0.08
N LYS A 366 20.61 -5.20 -1.21
CA LYS A 366 20.47 -4.54 -2.50
C LYS A 366 18.98 -4.31 -2.71
N GLY A 367 18.57 -3.08 -3.00
CA GLY A 367 17.15 -2.80 -3.18
C GLY A 367 16.58 -3.66 -4.30
N ASP A 368 15.57 -4.46 -3.98
CA ASP A 368 14.86 -5.31 -4.95
C ASP A 368 13.78 -4.54 -5.73
N PHE A 369 13.88 -3.21 -5.77
CA PHE A 369 12.99 -2.37 -6.55
C PHE A 369 13.16 -2.66 -8.04
N GLY A 370 12.08 -3.17 -8.66
CA GLY A 370 12.13 -3.66 -10.05
C GLY A 370 12.63 -5.10 -10.21
N LYS A 371 12.50 -5.93 -9.17
CA LYS A 371 12.81 -7.37 -9.25
C LYS A 371 11.84 -8.12 -10.14
N TYR A 372 10.56 -7.77 -10.09
CA TYR A 372 9.46 -8.38 -10.82
C TYR A 372 8.87 -7.44 -11.88
N GLN A 373 7.98 -7.96 -12.71
CA GLN A 373 7.43 -7.29 -13.89
C GLN A 373 6.37 -6.24 -13.58
N TYR A 374 5.60 -6.42 -12.50
CA TYR A 374 4.40 -5.63 -12.23
C TYR A 374 4.51 -4.82 -10.96
N TYR A 375 3.77 -3.72 -10.92
CA TYR A 375 3.58 -2.92 -9.71
C TYR A 375 2.11 -2.76 -9.39
N THR A 376 1.81 -2.70 -8.10
CA THR A 376 0.52 -2.25 -7.59
C THR A 376 0.72 -1.35 -6.38
N VAL A 377 -0.31 -0.57 -6.06
CA VAL A 377 -0.37 0.23 -4.83
C VAL A 377 -1.55 -0.27 -4.00
N ALA A 378 -1.25 -0.78 -2.82
CA ALA A 378 -2.24 -1.30 -1.89
C ALA A 378 -1.89 -0.90 -0.46
N ASP A 379 -2.87 -0.50 0.34
CA ASP A 379 -2.70 -0.12 1.75
C ASP A 379 -1.58 0.94 1.96
N GLY A 380 -1.48 1.90 1.02
CA GLY A 380 -0.47 2.96 1.05
C GLY A 380 0.97 2.48 0.85
N LYS A 381 1.16 1.30 0.29
CA LYS A 381 2.46 0.70 -0.04
C LYS A 381 2.55 0.43 -1.52
N ILE A 382 3.77 0.42 -2.03
CA ILE A 382 4.07 -0.09 -3.36
C ILE A 382 4.42 -1.57 -3.23
N THR A 383 3.84 -2.41 -4.05
CA THR A 383 4.21 -3.83 -4.18
C THR A 383 4.67 -4.10 -5.60
N ASN A 384 5.90 -4.59 -5.74
CA ASN A 384 6.45 -5.12 -6.98
C ASN A 384 6.26 -6.63 -6.96
N PHE A 385 5.64 -7.23 -7.97
CA PHE A 385 5.27 -8.64 -7.97
C PHE A 385 5.35 -9.24 -9.37
N GLY A 386 5.26 -10.55 -9.45
CA GLY A 386 5.25 -11.31 -10.70
C GLY A 386 6.12 -12.56 -10.65
N TYR A 387 6.31 -13.17 -11.80
CA TYR A 387 7.13 -14.37 -11.95
C TYR A 387 8.62 -14.05 -12.06
N ASN A 388 9.43 -14.88 -11.43
CA ASN A 388 10.86 -14.96 -11.67
C ASN A 388 11.13 -16.23 -12.49
N THR A 389 11.19 -16.06 -13.79
CA THR A 389 11.39 -17.18 -14.74
C THR A 389 12.73 -17.91 -14.54
N GLY A 390 13.73 -17.27 -13.91
CA GLY A 390 15.03 -17.87 -13.62
C GLY A 390 15.00 -18.89 -12.49
N ASP A 391 14.07 -18.72 -11.53
CA ASP A 391 13.99 -19.53 -10.31
C ASP A 391 12.67 -20.32 -10.21
N SER A 392 11.78 -20.25 -11.20
CA SER A 392 10.44 -20.86 -11.20
C SER A 392 9.63 -20.47 -9.96
N LYS A 393 9.53 -19.15 -9.69
CA LYS A 393 8.85 -18.62 -8.51
C LYS A 393 7.94 -17.46 -8.86
N PHE A 394 6.80 -17.40 -8.18
CA PHE A 394 5.99 -16.20 -8.09
C PHE A 394 6.33 -15.47 -6.80
N GLY A 395 6.56 -14.18 -6.87
CA GLY A 395 6.97 -13.42 -5.70
C GLY A 395 6.44 -12.02 -5.63
N ALA A 396 6.54 -11.43 -4.45
CA ALA A 396 6.15 -10.06 -4.18
C ALA A 396 7.11 -9.37 -3.20
N VAL A 397 7.41 -8.10 -3.48
CA VAL A 397 8.21 -7.23 -2.61
C VAL A 397 7.39 -6.00 -2.27
N SER A 398 7.05 -5.83 -1.01
CA SER A 398 6.35 -4.63 -0.54
C SER A 398 7.34 -3.60 -0.03
N PHE A 399 7.14 -2.36 -0.43
CA PHE A 399 7.92 -1.20 -0.02
C PHE A 399 7.10 -0.33 0.93
N THR A 400 7.57 -0.25 2.17
CA THR A 400 6.98 0.61 3.21
C THR A 400 7.76 1.93 3.27
N PHE A 401 7.03 3.03 3.33
CA PHE A 401 7.59 4.37 3.46
C PHE A 401 8.02 4.61 4.90
N SER A 402 9.31 4.52 5.16
CA SER A 402 9.88 4.58 6.49
C SER A 402 10.73 5.83 6.68
N SER A 403 10.77 6.33 7.92
CA SER A 403 11.70 7.39 8.31
C SER A 403 12.42 7.01 9.59
N LYS A 404 13.73 7.22 9.62
CA LYS A 404 14.56 7.02 10.81
C LYS A 404 15.57 8.13 10.94
N ASN A 405 15.54 8.82 12.06
CA ASN A 405 16.50 9.91 12.36
C ASN A 405 16.58 10.99 11.28
N GLY A 406 15.44 11.31 10.63
CA GLY A 406 15.37 12.30 9.55
C GLY A 406 15.75 11.78 8.16
N ALA A 407 16.19 10.53 8.02
CA ALA A 407 16.32 9.88 6.73
C ALA A 407 15.00 9.23 6.32
N TYR A 408 14.59 9.48 5.08
CA TYR A 408 13.39 8.88 4.46
C TYR A 408 13.85 7.84 3.44
N TYR A 409 13.44 6.59 3.63
CA TYR A 409 13.86 5.46 2.81
C TYR A 409 12.73 4.44 2.64
N LEU A 410 12.85 3.60 1.62
CA LEU A 410 11.96 2.47 1.43
C LEU A 410 12.47 1.28 2.23
N ASP A 411 11.64 0.79 3.14
CA ASP A 411 11.87 -0.46 3.86
C ASP A 411 11.13 -1.58 3.13
N GLN A 412 11.82 -2.68 2.84
CA GLN A 412 11.29 -3.74 1.98
C GLN A 412 11.04 -5.03 2.74
N ASN A 413 9.98 -5.72 2.35
CA ASN A 413 9.66 -7.07 2.79
C ASN A 413 9.33 -7.91 1.57
N ASP A 414 10.07 -8.98 1.37
CA ASP A 414 9.98 -9.87 0.23
C ASP A 414 9.51 -11.27 0.62
N THR A 415 8.85 -11.94 -0.30
CA THR A 415 8.53 -13.36 -0.25
C THR A 415 8.42 -13.92 -1.66
N ASP A 416 8.65 -15.21 -1.79
CA ASP A 416 8.36 -15.95 -3.01
C ASP A 416 7.75 -17.32 -2.69
N MET A 417 7.11 -17.92 -3.66
CA MET A 417 6.58 -19.27 -3.62
C MET A 417 7.07 -20.03 -4.85
N ASP A 418 7.41 -21.32 -4.67
CA ASP A 418 7.69 -22.20 -5.81
C ASP A 418 6.43 -22.34 -6.66
N VAL A 419 6.58 -22.35 -7.97
CA VAL A 419 5.52 -22.50 -8.96
C VAL A 419 5.66 -23.87 -9.60
N ASP A 420 4.59 -24.65 -9.61
CA ASP A 420 4.58 -25.95 -10.25
C ASP A 420 4.58 -25.80 -11.78
N ASP A 421 3.71 -24.93 -12.31
CA ASP A 421 3.63 -24.56 -13.71
C ASP A 421 3.44 -23.04 -13.84
N TYR A 422 3.92 -22.45 -14.93
CA TYR A 422 3.77 -21.02 -15.20
C TYR A 422 2.49 -20.78 -15.99
N ASN A 423 1.56 -20.03 -15.41
CA ASN A 423 0.42 -19.47 -16.11
C ASN A 423 0.32 -17.96 -15.80
N GLU A 424 0.01 -17.14 -16.81
CA GLU A 424 -0.13 -15.69 -16.64
C GLU A 424 -1.43 -15.32 -15.91
N ASP A 425 -2.43 -16.21 -15.90
CA ASP A 425 -3.80 -15.94 -15.42
C ASP A 425 -4.09 -16.51 -14.03
N ASP A 426 -3.12 -17.17 -13.38
CA ASP A 426 -3.27 -17.72 -12.03
C ASP A 426 -3.05 -16.67 -10.91
N TRP A 427 -2.93 -15.40 -11.26
CA TRP A 427 -2.89 -14.29 -10.31
C TRP A 427 -3.85 -13.16 -10.72
N ASP A 428 -4.29 -12.39 -9.73
CA ASP A 428 -5.12 -11.21 -9.96
C ASP A 428 -4.90 -10.15 -8.88
N LEU A 429 -5.32 -8.92 -9.16
CA LEU A 429 -5.39 -7.82 -8.19
C LEU A 429 -6.84 -7.62 -7.75
N ASP A 430 -7.07 -7.50 -6.44
CA ASP A 430 -8.39 -7.12 -5.96
C ASP A 430 -8.67 -5.60 -6.16
N LYS A 431 -9.88 -5.18 -5.87
CA LYS A 431 -10.32 -3.77 -5.97
C LYS A 431 -9.47 -2.78 -5.16
N ASP A 432 -8.71 -3.25 -4.18
CA ASP A 432 -7.83 -2.45 -3.32
C ASP A 432 -6.36 -2.56 -3.74
N GLY A 433 -6.09 -3.27 -4.85
CA GLY A 433 -4.75 -3.48 -5.41
C GLY A 433 -3.93 -4.54 -4.70
N ASN A 434 -4.51 -5.37 -3.83
CA ASN A 434 -3.79 -6.47 -3.21
C ASN A 434 -3.57 -7.61 -4.21
N VAL A 435 -2.40 -8.24 -4.15
CA VAL A 435 -2.02 -9.36 -5.01
C VAL A 435 -2.64 -10.65 -4.48
N TRP A 436 -3.35 -11.35 -5.36
CA TRP A 436 -3.85 -12.69 -5.15
C TRP A 436 -3.14 -13.65 -6.10
N TYR A 437 -2.90 -14.86 -5.66
CA TYR A 437 -2.19 -15.87 -6.42
C TYR A 437 -2.77 -17.26 -6.15
N MET A 438 -2.96 -18.03 -7.21
CA MET A 438 -3.42 -19.41 -7.12
C MET A 438 -2.27 -20.34 -7.49
N ASN A 439 -2.09 -21.40 -6.71
CA ASN A 439 -1.09 -22.43 -6.96
C ASN A 439 -1.56 -23.78 -6.45
N SER A 440 -1.59 -24.79 -7.33
CA SER A 440 -1.98 -26.17 -7.01
C SER A 440 -3.30 -26.22 -6.21
N GLY A 441 -4.32 -25.55 -6.70
CA GLY A 441 -5.66 -25.53 -6.09
C GLY A 441 -5.74 -24.79 -4.75
N LYS A 442 -4.79 -23.92 -4.46
CA LYS A 442 -4.81 -23.05 -3.28
C LYS A 442 -4.72 -21.60 -3.67
N ILE A 443 -5.63 -20.78 -3.19
CA ILE A 443 -5.69 -19.35 -3.44
C ILE A 443 -5.10 -18.61 -2.23
N TYR A 444 -4.12 -17.76 -2.47
CA TYR A 444 -3.39 -16.98 -1.50
C TYR A 444 -3.61 -15.49 -1.71
N LYS A 445 -3.56 -14.72 -0.62
CA LYS A 445 -3.55 -13.26 -0.65
C LYS A 445 -2.24 -12.76 -0.04
N TYR A 446 -1.52 -11.93 -0.76
CA TYR A 446 -0.33 -11.27 -0.22
C TYR A 446 -0.70 -10.26 0.87
N ASN A 447 -0.06 -10.35 2.01
CA ASN A 447 -0.40 -9.53 3.17
C ASN A 447 0.27 -8.13 3.19
N ASN A 448 0.94 -7.73 2.11
CA ASN A 448 1.72 -6.49 2.00
C ASN A 448 2.78 -6.30 3.11
N LYS A 449 3.28 -7.41 3.68
CA LYS A 449 4.30 -7.43 4.74
C LYS A 449 5.39 -8.48 4.52
N GLY A 450 5.47 -9.02 3.31
CA GLY A 450 6.45 -10.03 2.92
C GLY A 450 6.00 -11.47 3.18
N ASP A 451 4.69 -11.76 3.08
CA ASP A 451 4.20 -13.11 3.24
C ASP A 451 2.87 -13.30 2.52
N PHE A 452 2.69 -14.44 1.83
CA PHE A 452 1.39 -14.92 1.36
C PHE A 452 0.60 -15.65 2.45
N GLY A 453 1.25 -16.07 3.53
CA GLY A 453 0.61 -16.73 4.65
C GLY A 453 0.03 -18.10 4.28
N SER A 454 -1.06 -18.45 4.96
CA SER A 454 -1.84 -19.66 4.64
C SER A 454 -2.79 -19.36 3.48
N ALA A 455 -3.13 -20.39 2.70
CA ALA A 455 -4.15 -20.29 1.67
C ALA A 455 -5.47 -19.75 2.28
N VAL A 456 -6.10 -18.82 1.56
CA VAL A 456 -7.42 -18.28 1.93
C VAL A 456 -8.51 -19.28 1.53
N TYR A 457 -8.36 -19.84 0.32
CA TYR A 457 -9.31 -20.81 -0.24
C TYR A 457 -8.60 -22.02 -0.83
N LYS A 458 -9.36 -23.11 -0.98
CA LYS A 458 -8.98 -24.30 -1.75
C LYS A 458 -10.02 -24.54 -2.84
N VAL A 459 -9.52 -24.85 -4.03
CA VAL A 459 -10.29 -25.19 -5.23
C VAL A 459 -9.75 -26.49 -5.82
N ASP A 460 -10.22 -26.90 -6.98
CA ASP A 460 -9.60 -27.99 -7.72
C ASP A 460 -8.14 -27.68 -8.08
N GLY A 461 -7.30 -28.69 -8.13
CA GLY A 461 -5.88 -28.55 -8.44
C GLY A 461 -5.57 -28.25 -9.92
N GLY A 462 -6.54 -28.46 -10.79
CA GLY A 462 -6.47 -28.19 -12.21
C GLY A 462 -6.84 -26.76 -12.60
N PHE A 463 -7.42 -25.97 -11.68
CA PHE A 463 -7.75 -24.58 -11.98
C PHE A 463 -6.49 -23.72 -12.09
N ASP A 464 -6.47 -22.85 -13.10
CA ASP A 464 -5.34 -22.01 -13.47
C ASP A 464 -5.74 -20.56 -13.82
N GLU A 465 -7.04 -20.24 -13.73
CA GLU A 465 -7.60 -18.91 -13.95
C GLU A 465 -8.25 -18.36 -12.69
N LEU A 466 -8.00 -17.08 -12.39
CA LEU A 466 -8.47 -16.42 -11.17
C LEU A 466 -8.96 -15.00 -11.45
N SER A 467 -10.19 -14.68 -11.03
CA SER A 467 -10.66 -13.30 -10.98
C SER A 467 -11.15 -12.94 -9.58
N VAL A 468 -10.63 -11.84 -9.01
CA VAL A 468 -10.91 -11.41 -7.64
C VAL A 468 -11.40 -9.97 -7.62
N TYR A 469 -12.60 -9.77 -7.06
CA TYR A 469 -13.04 -8.42 -6.65
C TYR A 469 -12.56 -8.10 -5.22
N ASP A 470 -12.86 -8.98 -4.27
CA ASP A 470 -12.37 -8.96 -2.89
C ASP A 470 -12.42 -10.38 -2.30
N GLU A 471 -12.07 -10.53 -1.02
CA GLU A 471 -12.05 -11.83 -0.32
C GLU A 471 -13.39 -12.56 -0.33
N LYS A 472 -14.51 -11.85 -0.54
CA LYS A 472 -15.87 -12.43 -0.55
C LYS A 472 -16.45 -12.60 -1.95
N ASN A 473 -15.74 -12.16 -2.96
CA ASN A 473 -16.20 -12.15 -4.33
C ASN A 473 -15.03 -12.51 -5.25
N LEU A 474 -14.96 -13.77 -5.65
CA LEU A 474 -13.96 -14.29 -6.59
C LEU A 474 -14.51 -15.48 -7.38
N VAL A 475 -13.88 -15.77 -8.50
CA VAL A 475 -14.11 -16.95 -9.32
C VAL A 475 -12.76 -17.57 -9.70
N ALA A 476 -12.69 -18.90 -9.70
CA ALA A 476 -11.54 -19.67 -10.17
C ALA A 476 -12.04 -20.80 -11.07
N TYR A 477 -11.34 -21.05 -12.16
CA TYR A 477 -11.73 -22.00 -13.18
C TYR A 477 -10.53 -22.45 -14.02
N ASN A 478 -10.76 -23.35 -14.94
CA ASN A 478 -9.91 -23.69 -16.07
C ASN A 478 -10.81 -23.77 -17.30
N GLU A 479 -10.40 -23.18 -18.42
CA GLU A 479 -11.23 -23.10 -19.63
C GLU A 479 -11.53 -24.46 -20.28
N ASP A 480 -10.71 -25.46 -20.00
CA ASP A 480 -10.86 -26.83 -20.50
C ASP A 480 -11.70 -27.72 -19.57
N ASP A 481 -12.07 -27.25 -18.37
CA ASP A 481 -12.84 -28.01 -17.38
C ASP A 481 -14.35 -27.72 -17.46
N ASP A 482 -15.16 -28.72 -17.16
CA ASP A 482 -16.62 -28.59 -17.08
C ASP A 482 -17.11 -28.19 -15.66
N VAL A 483 -16.19 -27.60 -14.85
CA VAL A 483 -16.48 -27.16 -13.49
C VAL A 483 -15.73 -25.88 -13.15
N TYR A 484 -16.31 -25.09 -12.27
CA TYR A 484 -15.73 -23.84 -11.78
C TYR A 484 -16.06 -23.59 -10.30
N ALA A 485 -15.37 -22.67 -9.65
CA ALA A 485 -15.58 -22.33 -8.24
C ALA A 485 -15.85 -20.84 -8.06
N ILE A 486 -16.90 -20.49 -7.29
CA ILE A 486 -17.28 -19.09 -7.00
C ILE A 486 -17.37 -18.88 -5.49
N VAL A 487 -16.79 -17.78 -5.01
CA VAL A 487 -17.10 -17.19 -3.71
C VAL A 487 -17.94 -15.94 -3.94
N GLY A 488 -19.04 -15.81 -3.21
CA GLY A 488 -19.93 -14.66 -3.32
C GLY A 488 -21.27 -14.99 -3.95
N GLY A 489 -22.18 -14.03 -3.91
CA GLY A 489 -23.54 -14.16 -4.40
C GLY A 489 -24.50 -14.91 -3.47
N LYS A 490 -25.79 -14.89 -3.82
CA LYS A 490 -26.81 -15.70 -3.18
C LYS A 490 -27.10 -16.88 -4.10
N SER A 491 -26.83 -18.10 -3.64
CA SER A 491 -27.38 -19.30 -4.29
C SER A 491 -28.90 -19.26 -4.24
N SER A 492 -29.55 -19.74 -5.28
CA SER A 492 -31.03 -19.97 -5.32
C SER A 492 -31.51 -20.89 -4.17
N THR A 493 -30.62 -21.61 -3.52
CA THR A 493 -30.86 -22.48 -2.36
C THR A 493 -30.33 -21.90 -1.03
N GLY A 494 -29.75 -20.69 -1.01
CA GLY A 494 -29.47 -19.95 0.21
C GLY A 494 -28.25 -20.36 1.02
N LYS A 495 -27.36 -21.24 0.54
CA LYS A 495 -26.08 -21.58 1.20
C LYS A 495 -25.06 -22.06 0.18
N TYR A 496 -23.92 -21.40 0.10
CA TYR A 496 -22.70 -22.04 -0.40
C TYR A 496 -22.21 -23.01 0.68
N ALA A 497 -22.32 -24.32 0.43
CA ALA A 497 -21.89 -25.34 1.38
C ALA A 497 -20.43 -25.70 1.13
N VAL A 498 -19.61 -25.52 2.13
CA VAL A 498 -18.29 -26.16 2.20
C VAL A 498 -18.49 -27.66 2.35
N LYS A 499 -18.05 -28.47 1.40
CA LYS A 499 -18.06 -29.93 1.51
C LYS A 499 -16.67 -30.39 1.94
N ASP A 500 -16.58 -30.94 3.12
CA ASP A 500 -15.40 -31.69 3.58
C ASP A 500 -15.48 -33.11 3.00
N ASP A 501 -14.40 -33.56 2.33
CA ASP A 501 -14.34 -34.86 1.69
C ASP A 501 -14.00 -35.94 2.74
N THR A 502 -15.03 -36.43 3.41
CA THR A 502 -15.00 -37.77 4.02
C THR A 502 -16.35 -38.44 3.84
N THR A 503 -16.36 -39.46 2.99
CA THR A 503 -17.48 -40.42 2.84
C THR A 503 -17.96 -40.92 4.18
N ALA A 504 -19.19 -40.59 4.55
CA ALA A 504 -20.17 -41.50 5.16
C ALA A 504 -21.45 -40.77 5.59
N THR A 505 -22.53 -41.30 5.14
CA THR A 505 -23.92 -41.23 5.63
C THR A 505 -24.14 -40.76 7.05
N ASP A 506 -25.06 -39.86 7.16
CA ASP A 506 -26.14 -39.70 8.11
C ASP A 506 -26.22 -38.38 8.90
N THR A 507 -27.34 -37.76 8.69
CA THR A 507 -28.02 -36.68 9.42
C THR A 507 -27.54 -36.40 10.84
N THR A 508 -26.84 -35.24 10.99
CA THR A 508 -27.03 -34.22 12.06
C THR A 508 -26.09 -33.06 11.83
N THR A 509 -26.58 -31.83 11.74
CA THR A 509 -25.81 -30.62 11.56
C THR A 509 -24.88 -30.35 12.77
N THR A 510 -23.64 -30.84 12.70
CA THR A 510 -22.58 -30.42 13.63
C THR A 510 -21.83 -29.27 12.98
N ALA A 511 -21.79 -28.10 13.63
CA ALA A 511 -20.95 -26.98 13.24
C ALA A 511 -19.48 -27.42 13.15
N ALA A 512 -18.79 -27.03 12.08
CA ALA A 512 -17.37 -27.35 11.92
C ALA A 512 -16.56 -26.84 13.12
N ALA A 513 -15.63 -27.67 13.62
CA ALA A 513 -14.74 -27.30 14.71
C ALA A 513 -13.79 -26.18 14.25
N GLY A 514 -13.69 -25.09 15.02
CA GLY A 514 -12.82 -23.98 14.71
C GLY A 514 -13.42 -22.62 15.09
N TRP A 515 -12.80 -21.56 14.57
CA TRP A 515 -13.31 -20.21 14.71
C TRP A 515 -14.53 -20.00 13.84
N VAL A 516 -15.61 -19.49 14.42
CA VAL A 516 -16.89 -19.22 13.74
C VAL A 516 -17.31 -17.80 14.05
N GLN A 517 -17.57 -17.02 13.01
CA GLN A 517 -18.16 -15.69 13.15
C GLN A 517 -19.67 -15.77 12.92
N ASP A 518 -20.45 -15.22 13.83
CA ASP A 518 -21.89 -15.12 13.66
C ASP A 518 -22.20 -14.04 12.62
N ALA A 519 -22.82 -14.43 11.52
CA ALA A 519 -23.07 -13.56 10.38
C ALA A 519 -24.04 -12.39 10.68
N THR A 520 -24.83 -12.51 11.75
CA THR A 520 -25.82 -11.49 12.14
C THR A 520 -25.21 -10.45 13.09
N THR A 521 -24.40 -10.92 14.04
CA THR A 521 -23.86 -10.09 15.11
C THR A 521 -22.40 -9.70 14.88
N GLY A 522 -21.70 -10.39 13.98
CA GLY A 522 -20.25 -10.23 13.76
C GLY A 522 -19.39 -10.80 14.89
N ASN A 523 -19.99 -11.46 15.90
CA ASN A 523 -19.30 -11.99 17.06
C ASN A 523 -18.56 -13.29 16.71
N TRP A 524 -17.33 -13.43 17.22
CA TRP A 524 -16.52 -14.63 17.07
C TRP A 524 -16.75 -15.62 18.20
N SER A 525 -16.76 -16.91 17.88
CA SER A 525 -16.78 -18.05 18.80
C SER A 525 -15.79 -19.10 18.32
N TYR A 526 -15.26 -19.92 19.21
CA TYR A 526 -14.52 -21.13 18.83
C TYR A 526 -15.35 -22.36 19.15
N VAL A 527 -15.62 -23.18 18.15
CA VAL A 527 -16.42 -24.40 18.26
C VAL A 527 -15.49 -25.61 18.30
N LYS A 528 -15.69 -26.52 19.23
CA LYS A 528 -14.94 -27.76 19.33
C LYS A 528 -15.47 -28.80 18.33
N ALA A 529 -14.71 -29.88 18.15
CA ALA A 529 -15.11 -31.00 17.28
C ALA A 529 -16.46 -31.66 17.68
N ASP A 530 -16.87 -31.50 18.95
CA ASP A 530 -18.15 -31.99 19.47
C ASP A 530 -19.31 -30.98 19.24
N GLY A 531 -19.06 -29.87 18.52
CA GLY A 531 -20.03 -28.82 18.26
C GLY A 531 -20.25 -27.84 19.40
N THR A 532 -19.58 -27.97 20.53
CA THR A 532 -19.72 -27.07 21.68
C THR A 532 -18.80 -25.86 21.53
N LYS A 533 -19.28 -24.67 21.93
CA LYS A 533 -18.44 -23.47 21.98
C LYS A 533 -17.50 -23.52 23.16
N VAL A 534 -16.26 -23.04 22.96
CA VAL A 534 -15.31 -22.80 24.04
C VAL A 534 -15.79 -21.63 24.89
N THR A 535 -15.60 -21.70 26.20
CA THR A 535 -15.83 -20.62 27.17
C THR A 535 -14.61 -20.42 28.04
N GLY A 536 -14.41 -19.23 28.59
CA GLY A 536 -13.22 -18.87 29.38
C GLY A 536 -11.96 -18.69 28.52
N TRP A 537 -10.80 -18.89 29.15
CA TRP A 537 -9.51 -18.78 28.47
C TRP A 537 -9.28 -19.90 27.47
N PHE A 538 -8.88 -19.52 26.28
CA PHE A 538 -8.64 -20.43 25.17
C PHE A 538 -7.33 -20.05 24.46
N GLN A 539 -6.44 -21.00 24.31
CA GLN A 539 -5.25 -20.85 23.48
C GLN A 539 -5.54 -21.43 22.09
N SER A 540 -5.56 -20.56 21.07
CA SER A 540 -5.84 -21.01 19.70
C SER A 540 -4.73 -21.92 19.19
N PRO A 541 -5.05 -23.13 18.71
CA PRO A 541 -4.05 -24.07 18.19
C PRO A 541 -3.29 -23.53 16.98
N GLY A 542 -3.96 -22.72 16.14
CA GLY A 542 -3.36 -22.17 14.93
C GLY A 542 -2.40 -21.00 15.20
N SER A 543 -2.77 -20.07 16.10
CA SER A 543 -1.95 -18.88 16.37
C SER A 543 -1.07 -18.97 17.62
N GLY A 544 -1.35 -19.92 18.51
CA GLY A 544 -0.71 -19.98 19.83
C GLY A 544 -1.07 -18.82 20.77
N LEU A 545 -1.95 -17.90 20.35
CA LEU A 545 -2.37 -16.76 21.15
C LEU A 545 -3.51 -17.15 22.11
N TRP A 546 -3.63 -16.41 23.22
CA TRP A 546 -4.69 -16.60 24.19
C TRP A 546 -5.84 -15.63 23.92
N TYR A 547 -7.05 -16.15 24.00
CA TYR A 547 -8.32 -15.45 23.86
C TYR A 547 -9.23 -15.73 25.05
N TYR A 548 -10.17 -14.86 25.30
CA TYR A 548 -11.19 -15.07 26.32
C TYR A 548 -12.59 -15.10 25.72
N MET A 549 -13.30 -16.19 25.98
CA MET A 549 -14.67 -16.39 25.56
C MET A 549 -15.61 -16.17 26.75
N ASP A 550 -16.68 -15.43 26.58
CA ASP A 550 -17.69 -15.25 27.61
C ASP A 550 -18.50 -16.55 27.86
N ALA A 551 -19.47 -16.48 28.77
CA ALA A 551 -20.31 -17.64 29.10
C ALA A 551 -21.16 -18.17 27.93
N ASN A 552 -21.36 -17.36 26.89
CA ASN A 552 -22.07 -17.73 25.65
C ASN A 552 -21.10 -18.22 24.56
N GLY A 553 -19.81 -18.34 24.88
CA GLY A 553 -18.75 -18.69 23.94
C GLY A 553 -18.45 -17.59 22.92
N ILE A 554 -18.72 -16.32 23.25
CA ILE A 554 -18.43 -15.19 22.40
C ILE A 554 -17.06 -14.62 22.79
N MET A 555 -16.17 -14.47 21.80
CA MET A 555 -14.84 -13.91 22.00
C MET A 555 -14.94 -12.45 22.46
N GLN A 556 -14.28 -12.16 23.55
CA GLN A 556 -14.14 -10.80 24.05
C GLN A 556 -12.94 -10.12 23.40
N LEU A 557 -13.03 -8.83 23.17
CA LEU A 557 -11.99 -8.06 22.49
C LEU A 557 -11.95 -6.61 22.97
N ASN A 558 -10.82 -5.96 22.73
CA ASN A 558 -10.64 -4.52 22.90
C ASN A 558 -10.98 -4.01 24.31
N GLY A 559 -10.59 -4.75 25.35
CA GLY A 559 -10.95 -4.38 26.73
C GLY A 559 -10.28 -5.18 27.83
N TRP A 560 -10.62 -4.83 29.04
CA TRP A 560 -10.16 -5.50 30.27
C TRP A 560 -11.07 -6.65 30.66
N ILE A 561 -10.48 -7.78 30.98
CA ILE A 561 -11.16 -8.97 31.52
C ILE A 561 -10.64 -9.21 32.93
N GLN A 562 -11.56 -9.46 33.87
CA GLN A 562 -11.21 -9.90 35.19
C GLN A 562 -11.48 -11.39 35.32
N ASP A 563 -10.44 -12.16 35.61
CA ASP A 563 -10.54 -13.61 35.84
C ASP A 563 -9.59 -14.06 36.91
N GLY A 564 -10.03 -14.99 37.77
CA GLY A 564 -9.20 -15.53 38.86
C GLY A 564 -8.61 -14.49 39.82
N GLY A 565 -9.24 -13.32 39.95
CA GLY A 565 -8.74 -12.21 40.77
C GLY A 565 -7.69 -11.32 40.10
N TYR A 566 -7.38 -11.54 38.82
CA TYR A 566 -6.43 -10.77 38.03
C TYR A 566 -7.13 -10.07 36.90
N TRP A 567 -6.54 -8.93 36.45
CA TRP A 567 -6.96 -8.20 35.26
C TRP A 567 -6.07 -8.55 34.08
N TYR A 568 -6.67 -8.77 32.92
CA TYR A 568 -6.03 -9.05 31.64
C TYR A 568 -6.55 -8.08 30.59
N PHE A 569 -5.73 -7.74 29.63
CA PHE A 569 -6.14 -6.87 28.52
C PHE A 569 -6.15 -7.64 27.20
N LEU A 570 -7.27 -7.53 26.49
CA LEU A 570 -7.44 -8.08 25.16
C LEU A 570 -7.38 -6.93 24.15
N ASP A 571 -6.61 -7.12 23.08
CA ASP A 571 -6.54 -6.12 22.01
C ASP A 571 -7.76 -6.17 21.08
N ALA A 572 -7.74 -5.36 19.98
CA ALA A 572 -8.82 -5.30 19.03
C ALA A 572 -9.05 -6.63 18.26
N THR A 573 -8.08 -7.54 18.26
CA THR A 573 -8.20 -8.88 17.67
C THR A 573 -8.70 -9.92 18.67
N GLY A 574 -8.93 -9.54 19.92
CA GLY A 574 -9.26 -10.44 21.03
C GLY A 574 -8.04 -11.13 21.63
N ALA A 575 -6.84 -10.92 21.14
CA ALA A 575 -5.63 -11.56 21.68
C ALA A 575 -5.19 -10.92 22.99
N MET A 576 -4.87 -11.79 23.97
CA MET A 576 -4.36 -11.36 25.27
C MET A 576 -2.98 -10.71 25.15
N LYS A 577 -2.85 -9.49 25.65
CA LYS A 577 -1.60 -8.73 25.66
C LYS A 577 -0.67 -9.11 26.80
N THR A 578 0.62 -8.87 26.57
CA THR A 578 1.69 -8.98 27.58
C THR A 578 2.66 -7.80 27.41
N GLY A 579 3.41 -7.46 28.46
CA GLY A 579 4.30 -6.31 28.46
C GLY A 579 3.54 -4.99 28.64
N TRP A 580 4.10 -3.90 28.13
CA TRP A 580 3.49 -2.59 28.26
C TRP A 580 2.31 -2.39 27.30
N VAL A 581 1.20 -1.89 27.82
CA VAL A 581 -0.02 -1.53 27.07
C VAL A 581 -0.45 -0.12 27.45
N TYR A 582 -0.72 0.71 26.46
CA TYR A 582 -1.30 2.04 26.66
C TYR A 582 -2.78 2.01 26.31
N THR A 583 -3.63 2.29 27.29
CA THR A 583 -5.09 2.33 27.11
C THR A 583 -5.72 3.27 28.13
N GLY A 584 -6.84 3.89 27.77
CA GLY A 584 -7.55 4.82 28.68
C GLY A 584 -6.69 5.97 29.20
N GLY A 585 -5.65 6.39 28.45
CA GLY A 585 -4.77 7.50 28.84
C GLY A 585 -3.65 7.13 29.82
N ALA A 586 -3.44 5.85 30.14
CA ALA A 586 -2.42 5.38 31.05
C ALA A 586 -1.66 4.14 30.50
N TRP A 587 -0.44 3.96 30.96
CA TRP A 587 0.36 2.76 30.71
C TRP A 587 0.11 1.71 31.79
N TYR A 588 -0.01 0.46 31.38
CA TYR A 588 -0.17 -0.71 32.24
C TYR A 588 0.87 -1.76 31.86
N PHE A 589 1.34 -2.53 32.82
CA PHE A 589 2.27 -3.62 32.57
C PHE A 589 1.62 -4.98 32.83
N LEU A 590 1.60 -5.80 31.80
CA LEU A 590 1.00 -7.13 31.82
C LEU A 590 2.11 -8.18 31.86
N LYS A 591 2.05 -9.11 32.77
CA LYS A 591 3.10 -10.10 33.03
C LYS A 591 3.48 -10.89 31.77
N PRO A 592 4.74 -10.80 31.26
CA PRO A 592 5.08 -11.38 29.96
C PRO A 592 5.30 -12.89 29.97
N THR A 593 5.71 -13.46 31.10
CA THR A 593 6.13 -14.88 31.23
C THR A 593 5.72 -15.49 32.57
N ASN A 594 5.71 -16.83 32.63
CA ASN A 594 5.47 -17.65 33.84
C ASN A 594 4.15 -17.34 34.55
N GLY A 595 3.63 -18.25 35.36
CA GLY A 595 2.36 -18.25 36.08
C GLY A 595 1.56 -16.93 36.05
N ASN A 596 0.31 -16.96 35.67
CA ASN A 596 -0.57 -15.82 35.40
C ASN A 596 -0.02 -14.87 34.31
N LYS A 597 0.54 -15.44 33.22
CA LYS A 597 0.93 -14.68 32.01
C LYS A 597 -0.23 -13.81 31.53
N GLY A 598 0.03 -12.55 31.23
CA GLY A 598 -0.99 -11.56 30.83
C GLY A 598 -1.62 -10.79 32.00
N ALA A 599 -1.41 -11.21 33.25
CA ALA A 599 -1.99 -10.53 34.42
C ALA A 599 -1.37 -9.13 34.61
N MET A 600 -2.24 -8.14 34.84
CA MET A 600 -1.85 -6.76 35.15
C MET A 600 -1.03 -6.72 36.44
N GLN A 601 0.07 -6.01 36.41
CA GLN A 601 0.98 -5.87 37.54
C GLN A 601 0.79 -4.54 38.26
N THR A 602 0.99 -4.53 39.57
CA THR A 602 0.98 -3.34 40.44
C THR A 602 2.26 -3.27 41.25
N GLY A 603 2.58 -2.12 41.80
CA GLY A 603 3.81 -1.91 42.56
C GLY A 603 5.04 -1.71 41.68
N TRP A 604 6.22 -2.07 42.22
CA TRP A 604 7.48 -1.93 41.50
C TRP A 604 7.68 -3.02 40.44
N ILE A 605 8.02 -2.62 39.24
CA ILE A 605 8.21 -3.49 38.08
C ILE A 605 9.58 -3.22 37.47
N GLN A 606 10.37 -4.26 37.27
CA GLN A 606 11.64 -4.20 36.56
C GLN A 606 11.50 -4.79 35.17
N THR A 607 11.78 -3.97 34.15
CA THR A 607 11.75 -4.40 32.75
C THR A 607 12.69 -3.52 31.91
N GLY A 608 13.34 -4.12 30.90
CA GLY A 608 14.29 -3.40 30.06
C GLY A 608 15.45 -2.74 30.82
N GLY A 609 15.85 -3.32 31.96
CA GLY A 609 16.93 -2.77 32.81
C GLY A 609 16.52 -1.53 33.63
N LYS A 610 15.27 -1.12 33.60
CA LYS A 610 14.73 0.03 34.35
C LYS A 610 13.66 -0.41 35.35
N TRP A 611 13.44 0.41 36.39
CA TRP A 611 12.38 0.25 37.35
C TRP A 611 11.25 1.22 37.11
N TYR A 612 10.01 0.75 37.20
CA TYR A 612 8.78 1.52 37.06
C TYR A 612 7.85 1.23 38.24
N TYR A 613 6.91 2.11 38.50
CA TYR A 613 5.91 1.86 39.53
C TYR A 613 4.49 2.01 38.96
N CYS A 614 3.70 0.96 39.11
CA CYS A 614 2.27 0.97 38.81
C CYS A 614 1.46 1.06 40.11
N ASN A 615 0.48 1.97 40.14
CA ASN A 615 -0.37 2.15 41.32
C ASN A 615 -1.33 0.97 41.53
N ALA A 616 -2.21 1.04 42.54
CA ALA A 616 -3.16 -0.01 42.85
C ALA A 616 -4.17 -0.31 41.74
N SER A 617 -4.44 0.64 40.83
CA SER A 617 -5.26 0.42 39.64
C SER A 617 -4.46 -0.10 38.43
N GLY A 618 -3.16 -0.38 38.60
CA GLY A 618 -2.25 -0.85 37.54
C GLY A 618 -1.68 0.27 36.67
N ALA A 619 -2.12 1.52 36.82
CA ALA A 619 -1.61 2.62 36.00
C ALA A 619 -0.18 3.01 36.41
N MET A 620 0.72 3.08 35.43
CA MET A 620 2.11 3.52 35.62
C MET A 620 2.16 4.99 36.04
N LEU A 621 2.93 5.27 37.08
CA LEU A 621 3.18 6.63 37.54
C LEU A 621 4.41 7.24 36.84
N SER A 622 4.34 8.55 36.55
CA SER A 622 5.45 9.31 35.97
C SER A 622 5.49 10.73 36.58
N ASN A 623 6.62 11.41 36.49
CA ASN A 623 6.84 12.76 37.04
C ASN A 623 6.41 12.90 38.52
N THR A 624 6.70 11.91 39.33
CA THR A 624 6.30 11.89 40.75
C THR A 624 7.31 11.14 41.62
N THR A 625 7.11 11.18 42.94
CA THR A 625 7.97 10.44 43.89
C THR A 625 7.13 9.39 44.65
N VAL A 626 7.63 8.15 44.68
CA VAL A 626 7.00 7.02 45.38
C VAL A 626 8.00 6.43 46.38
N GLY A 627 7.69 6.51 47.67
CA GLY A 627 8.55 5.95 48.71
C GLY A 627 9.99 6.49 48.73
N GLY A 628 10.18 7.74 48.31
CA GLY A 628 11.49 8.39 48.22
C GLY A 628 12.21 8.18 46.88
N TYR A 629 11.63 7.42 45.95
CA TYR A 629 12.17 7.20 44.61
C TYR A 629 11.50 8.11 43.59
N VAL A 630 12.30 8.88 42.83
CA VAL A 630 11.81 9.82 41.81
C VAL A 630 11.56 9.10 40.49
N LEU A 631 10.38 9.25 39.92
CA LEU A 631 10.00 8.72 38.61
C LEU A 631 10.07 9.85 37.57
N GLY A 632 10.75 9.60 36.46
CA GLY A 632 10.89 10.52 35.34
C GLY A 632 9.64 10.65 34.49
N ALA A 633 9.74 11.44 33.40
CA ALA A 633 8.63 11.65 32.46
C ALA A 633 8.28 10.35 31.71
N ASP A 634 9.23 9.44 31.52
CA ASP A 634 9.05 8.12 30.92
C ASP A 634 8.56 7.06 31.93
N GLY A 635 8.28 7.46 33.18
CA GLY A 635 7.89 6.58 34.29
C GLY A 635 9.04 5.79 34.90
N ALA A 636 10.25 5.84 34.37
CA ALA A 636 11.39 5.13 34.92
C ALA A 636 11.92 5.81 36.18
N TRP A 637 12.38 5.01 37.15
CA TRP A 637 13.09 5.52 38.30
C TRP A 637 14.40 6.19 37.89
N ILE A 638 14.56 7.43 38.31
CA ILE A 638 15.77 8.23 38.15
C ILE A 638 16.65 7.99 39.39
N LYS A 639 17.84 7.43 39.20
CA LYS A 639 18.85 7.25 40.27
C LYS A 639 19.47 8.59 40.68
#